data_a17aefdb66fb31e8170301770029e976
#
_entry.id   a17aefdb66fb31e8170301770029e976
#
_cell.length_a   1.000
_cell.length_b   1.000
_cell.length_c   1.000
_cell.angle_alpha   90.00
_cell.angle_beta   90.00
_cell.angle_gamma   90.00
#
_symmetry.space_group_name_H-M   'P 1'
#
loop_
_entity.id
_entity.type
_entity.pdbx_description
1 polymer ?
#
loop_
_entity_poly.entity_id
_entity_poly.type
_entity_poly.pdbx_seq_one_letter_code
_entity_poly.pdbx_strand_id
1 'polypeptide(L)'
;MVRTAVYKRFLIALGLLIGLHASAQTTRISGSVTDAKTGETLPFVNIAFIDSRIGTTSDMEGKYAFETYYATDSIRASFVGYLPRTFAVKKDKAQVVDIALQPSSVELTEVIIRPPDENPAFTILRRVVQHKPTNNREKLEAYNYEAYNKVEFDLNNITEEFTQKKLFKPFAFIFENIDSTDSKPYLPIFMTETLSDVYYRQQPKTRKEFIHGTKVSGVENESVSQFMGDMYQNVNIYDNFLVIFGRNFVSPIADGGKGFYDYYLTDSAYVGKYWCYKLEFKPKRVQELAFKGEMWINDTTYAVHRIEAGIAQGANLNFVESFKVQQEYEQVQNEVWMLTKDELVVDLNAKKDTGKPNKNKVQGLYGRRTATYQNFEINAFQSDEFYSGAEEVVMDIAPLSLGADYWDTHRHVPLSAKEYAIYHMVDTMKSIPRFRTYLDIVNTVVTGYYPLNYLELGPYFTIYSFNPVEGHRFRMGARTSSLFSKTLEFEAYGAYGTKDQEFKFSFGGRGFISKEPRMILGAYFKRDIEQLGQSTNAFRQDNILSSAFRRTPNNKLTLVDEYRVQLEREWFMGFSSSLMLLHRTLYARGTLAYVGFDDERQPQLINSITTAEVVFGTRFAFKEKYVSGDFTRVSLGTRFPVLSVQYTHGFKGLLNGAYDYTNLLARVQQRVQVGALGFFRYTLTTGKVFGTLPYPLLIIHAGNETFYNTEGSFNTMNFFEFISDRFVSGELDHHFDGLFFNRVPFFRKLKWREVVGAKAVWGSLDDKNRNEMELLPFMYDLSGGPFVEVSAGIENIFKFIRVDAVRRIAYLDHPNTKLWAFRFMMNVTF
;
A
#
# COMPACT_ATOMS: atom_id res chain seq x y z
N MET A 1 -24.36 -51.45 -54.58
CA MET A 1 -25.37 -51.04 -53.58
C MET A 1 -24.78 -50.73 -52.20
N VAL A 2 -23.47 -50.70 -51.94
CA VAL A 2 -22.87 -50.45 -50.61
C VAL A 2 -22.35 -49.02 -50.45
N ARG A 3 -22.09 -48.30 -51.55
CA ARG A 3 -21.57 -46.90 -51.45
C ARG A 3 -22.62 -45.83 -51.15
N THR A 4 -23.89 -46.06 -51.41
CA THR A 4 -24.97 -45.07 -51.15
C THR A 4 -25.49 -45.07 -49.72
N ALA A 5 -25.26 -46.15 -48.96
CA ALA A 5 -25.72 -46.26 -47.59
C ALA A 5 -24.78 -45.52 -46.59
N VAL A 6 -23.48 -45.41 -46.92
CA VAL A 6 -22.48 -44.72 -46.09
C VAL A 6 -22.65 -43.21 -46.21
N TYR A 7 -22.94 -42.69 -47.40
CA TYR A 7 -23.15 -41.23 -47.58
C TYR A 7 -24.40 -40.71 -46.85
N LYS A 8 -25.50 -41.51 -46.86
CA LYS A 8 -26.72 -41.15 -46.13
C LYS A 8 -26.53 -41.16 -44.60
N ARG A 9 -25.73 -42.10 -44.09
CA ARG A 9 -25.39 -42.12 -42.65
C ARG A 9 -24.46 -40.97 -42.21
N PHE A 10 -23.55 -40.57 -43.11
CA PHE A 10 -22.66 -39.45 -42.87
C PHE A 10 -23.41 -38.10 -42.92
N LEU A 11 -24.37 -37.90 -43.81
CA LEU A 11 -25.21 -36.71 -43.87
C LEU A 11 -26.20 -36.63 -42.73
N ILE A 12 -26.69 -37.74 -42.20
CA ILE A 12 -27.54 -37.74 -41.00
C ILE A 12 -26.71 -37.45 -39.74
N ALA A 13 -25.48 -37.96 -39.63
CA ALA A 13 -24.57 -37.66 -38.54
C ALA A 13 -24.08 -36.21 -38.59
N LEU A 14 -23.87 -35.64 -39.77
CA LEU A 14 -23.50 -34.23 -39.95
C LEU A 14 -24.68 -33.31 -39.65
N GLY A 15 -25.93 -33.70 -39.98
CA GLY A 15 -27.13 -32.96 -39.65
C GLY A 15 -27.47 -32.98 -38.14
N LEU A 16 -27.10 -34.07 -37.43
CA LEU A 16 -27.22 -34.16 -35.97
C LEU A 16 -26.16 -33.36 -35.22
N LEU A 17 -24.95 -33.18 -35.81
CA LEU A 17 -23.90 -32.35 -35.23
C LEU A 17 -24.14 -30.83 -35.38
N ILE A 18 -24.91 -30.43 -36.41
CA ILE A 18 -25.29 -29.02 -36.62
C ILE A 18 -26.47 -28.59 -35.73
N GLY A 19 -27.24 -29.56 -35.19
CA GLY A 19 -28.42 -29.28 -34.34
C GLY A 19 -28.13 -29.07 -32.86
N LEU A 20 -26.90 -29.14 -32.39
CA LEU A 20 -26.52 -29.02 -30.97
C LEU A 20 -25.79 -27.73 -30.60
N HIS A 21 -25.93 -26.67 -31.38
CA HIS A 21 -25.63 -25.33 -30.88
C HIS A 21 -26.90 -24.78 -30.19
N ALA A 22 -27.24 -25.35 -29.06
CA ALA A 22 -28.07 -24.67 -28.07
C ALA A 22 -27.20 -23.55 -27.47
N SER A 23 -27.18 -22.40 -28.13
CA SER A 23 -26.72 -21.18 -27.52
C SER A 23 -27.59 -21.00 -26.27
N ALA A 24 -27.01 -21.11 -25.09
CA ALA A 24 -27.65 -20.67 -23.87
C ALA A 24 -27.85 -19.16 -24.02
N GLN A 25 -29.07 -18.78 -24.43
CA GLN A 25 -29.43 -17.37 -24.63
C GLN A 25 -29.78 -16.78 -23.27
N THR A 26 -29.10 -15.73 -22.89
CA THR A 26 -29.41 -14.95 -21.68
C THR A 26 -30.68 -14.13 -21.89
N THR A 27 -31.45 -13.98 -20.84
CA THR A 27 -32.56 -13.03 -20.83
C THR A 27 -32.02 -11.68 -20.41
N ARG A 28 -32.02 -10.71 -21.32
CA ARG A 28 -31.62 -9.33 -21.04
C ARG A 28 -32.85 -8.43 -21.04
N ILE A 29 -32.99 -7.67 -19.93
CA ILE A 29 -34.10 -6.74 -19.78
C ILE A 29 -33.53 -5.36 -19.54
N SER A 30 -34.02 -4.36 -20.27
CA SER A 30 -33.69 -2.96 -20.06
C SER A 30 -34.95 -2.11 -20.26
N GLY A 31 -34.93 -0.90 -19.78
CA GLY A 31 -36.05 0.03 -19.93
C GLY A 31 -35.94 1.22 -19.03
N SER A 32 -37.01 2.00 -18.98
CA SER A 32 -37.16 3.15 -18.09
C SER A 32 -38.37 3.01 -17.18
N VAL A 33 -38.30 3.61 -16.00
CA VAL A 33 -39.39 3.66 -15.04
C VAL A 33 -39.88 5.08 -14.90
N THR A 34 -41.18 5.31 -15.07
CA THR A 34 -41.81 6.62 -14.99
C THR A 34 -43.06 6.60 -14.11
N ASP A 35 -43.40 7.76 -13.57
CA ASP A 35 -44.71 7.99 -12.97
C ASP A 35 -45.80 8.01 -14.06
N ALA A 36 -46.85 7.21 -13.90
CA ALA A 36 -47.91 7.07 -14.88
C ALA A 36 -48.79 8.34 -15.04
N LYS A 37 -48.76 9.27 -14.07
CA LYS A 37 -49.54 10.54 -14.13
C LYS A 37 -48.70 11.71 -14.63
N THR A 38 -47.47 11.85 -14.16
CA THR A 38 -46.63 13.01 -14.46
C THR A 38 -45.66 12.77 -15.62
N GLY A 39 -45.39 11.50 -15.95
CA GLY A 39 -44.34 11.15 -16.93
C GLY A 39 -42.92 11.34 -16.45
N GLU A 40 -42.71 11.82 -15.23
CA GLU A 40 -41.37 12.00 -14.65
C GLU A 40 -40.69 10.63 -14.40
N THR A 41 -39.38 10.59 -14.58
CA THR A 41 -38.60 9.37 -14.34
C THR A 41 -38.50 9.06 -12.85
N LEU A 42 -38.63 7.80 -12.49
CA LEU A 42 -38.57 7.34 -11.11
C LEU A 42 -37.23 6.64 -10.84
N PRO A 43 -36.33 7.27 -10.09
CA PRO A 43 -35.07 6.64 -9.68
C PRO A 43 -35.29 5.62 -8.55
N PHE A 44 -34.39 4.63 -8.50
CA PHE A 44 -34.31 3.64 -7.41
C PHE A 44 -35.54 2.74 -7.25
N VAL A 45 -36.32 2.56 -8.31
CA VAL A 45 -37.41 1.56 -8.34
C VAL A 45 -36.82 0.17 -8.35
N ASN A 46 -37.25 -0.69 -7.44
CA ASN A 46 -36.83 -2.08 -7.38
C ASN A 46 -37.54 -2.89 -8.47
N ILE A 47 -36.80 -3.55 -9.37
CA ILE A 47 -37.28 -4.40 -10.44
C ILE A 47 -36.66 -5.79 -10.25
N ALA A 48 -37.47 -6.79 -9.92
CA ALA A 48 -37.02 -8.14 -9.67
C ALA A 48 -37.92 -9.18 -10.35
N PHE A 49 -37.35 -10.31 -10.75
CA PHE A 49 -38.11 -11.46 -11.18
C PHE A 49 -38.96 -12.01 -10.02
N ILE A 50 -40.23 -12.37 -10.32
CA ILE A 50 -41.11 -12.98 -9.33
C ILE A 50 -40.54 -14.34 -8.94
N ASP A 51 -40.58 -14.65 -7.64
CA ASP A 51 -40.06 -15.88 -7.04
C ASP A 51 -38.57 -16.14 -7.33
N SER A 52 -37.82 -15.06 -7.53
CA SER A 52 -36.38 -15.10 -7.79
C SER A 52 -35.64 -14.03 -6.99
N ARG A 53 -34.35 -14.23 -6.75
CA ARG A 53 -33.46 -13.24 -6.14
C ARG A 53 -32.77 -12.32 -7.16
N ILE A 54 -33.16 -12.44 -8.43
CA ILE A 54 -32.50 -11.72 -9.53
C ILE A 54 -33.33 -10.48 -9.85
N GLY A 55 -32.68 -9.34 -9.75
CA GLY A 55 -33.29 -8.04 -10.00
C GLY A 55 -32.27 -6.94 -10.04
N THR A 56 -32.73 -5.71 -10.24
CA THR A 56 -31.94 -4.47 -10.24
C THR A 56 -32.79 -3.32 -9.74
N THR A 57 -32.17 -2.16 -9.58
CA THR A 57 -32.88 -0.90 -9.33
C THR A 57 -32.70 0.06 -10.51
N SER A 58 -33.66 0.95 -10.75
CA SER A 58 -33.47 2.04 -11.70
C SER A 58 -32.42 3.04 -11.21
N ASP A 59 -31.66 3.62 -12.14
CA ASP A 59 -30.66 4.68 -11.86
C ASP A 59 -31.31 6.05 -11.59
N MET A 60 -30.47 7.08 -11.45
CA MET A 60 -30.92 8.47 -11.22
C MET A 60 -31.81 9.03 -12.35
N GLU A 61 -31.64 8.54 -13.56
CA GLU A 61 -32.42 8.90 -14.74
C GLU A 61 -33.63 7.99 -14.96
N GLY A 62 -33.91 7.08 -14.02
CA GLY A 62 -35.00 6.13 -14.08
C GLY A 62 -34.78 4.95 -15.03
N LYS A 63 -33.57 4.75 -15.56
CA LYS A 63 -33.24 3.64 -16.46
C LYS A 63 -32.79 2.42 -15.69
N TYR A 64 -33.00 1.24 -16.24
CA TYR A 64 -32.55 -0.02 -15.67
C TYR A 64 -32.13 -1.01 -16.75
N ALA A 65 -31.16 -1.87 -16.43
CA ALA A 65 -30.76 -2.98 -17.27
C ALA A 65 -30.18 -4.11 -16.41
N PHE A 66 -30.53 -5.35 -16.71
CA PHE A 66 -29.91 -6.54 -16.11
C PHE A 66 -30.08 -7.75 -17.01
N GLU A 67 -29.23 -8.73 -16.79
CA GLU A 67 -29.13 -9.92 -17.62
C GLU A 67 -28.99 -11.17 -16.73
N THR A 68 -29.68 -12.27 -17.12
CA THR A 68 -29.63 -13.51 -16.35
C THR A 68 -29.93 -14.72 -17.20
N TYR A 69 -29.38 -15.86 -16.83
CA TYR A 69 -29.76 -17.19 -17.34
C TYR A 69 -30.98 -17.79 -16.61
N TYR A 70 -31.31 -17.27 -15.45
CA TYR A 70 -32.37 -17.86 -14.59
C TYR A 70 -33.61 -16.95 -14.54
N ALA A 71 -34.06 -16.48 -15.68
CA ALA A 71 -35.21 -15.64 -15.78
C ALA A 71 -36.51 -16.43 -15.46
N THR A 72 -37.44 -15.80 -14.72
CA THR A 72 -38.84 -16.25 -14.62
C THR A 72 -39.71 -15.57 -15.68
N ASP A 73 -40.97 -15.90 -15.74
CA ASP A 73 -41.90 -15.41 -16.79
C ASP A 73 -42.36 -13.97 -16.55
N SER A 74 -42.00 -13.36 -15.45
CA SER A 74 -42.43 -12.00 -15.11
C SER A 74 -41.49 -11.29 -14.15
N ILE A 75 -41.45 -9.97 -14.29
CA ILE A 75 -40.77 -9.06 -13.35
C ILE A 75 -41.81 -8.22 -12.61
N ARG A 76 -41.50 -7.89 -11.36
CA ARG A 76 -42.29 -6.97 -10.54
C ARG A 76 -41.47 -5.70 -10.28
N ALA A 77 -42.07 -4.57 -10.58
CA ALA A 77 -41.53 -3.26 -10.18
C ALA A 77 -42.28 -2.76 -8.95
N SER A 78 -41.56 -2.30 -7.94
CA SER A 78 -42.12 -1.77 -6.70
C SER A 78 -41.37 -0.54 -6.24
N PHE A 79 -42.09 0.49 -5.77
CA PHE A 79 -41.55 1.71 -5.28
C PHE A 79 -42.44 2.29 -4.18
N VAL A 80 -41.85 2.93 -3.18
CA VAL A 80 -42.60 3.53 -2.07
C VAL A 80 -43.55 4.62 -2.58
N GLY A 81 -44.81 4.57 -2.21
CA GLY A 81 -45.82 5.52 -2.69
C GLY A 81 -46.46 5.16 -4.04
N TYR A 82 -46.15 3.99 -4.60
CA TYR A 82 -46.66 3.50 -5.85
C TYR A 82 -47.26 2.10 -5.73
N LEU A 83 -48.28 1.78 -6.54
CA LEU A 83 -48.82 0.44 -6.63
C LEU A 83 -47.82 -0.47 -7.35
N PRO A 84 -47.44 -1.60 -6.75
CA PRO A 84 -46.53 -2.53 -7.41
C PRO A 84 -47.18 -3.11 -8.67
N ARG A 85 -46.37 -3.23 -9.75
CA ARG A 85 -46.89 -3.72 -11.04
C ARG A 85 -46.00 -4.84 -11.59
N THR A 86 -46.67 -5.83 -12.16
CA THR A 86 -46.00 -7.00 -12.76
C THR A 86 -46.07 -6.93 -14.28
N PHE A 87 -44.98 -7.29 -14.93
CA PHE A 87 -44.81 -7.31 -16.37
C PHE A 87 -44.33 -8.68 -16.83
N ALA A 88 -44.97 -9.22 -17.88
CA ALA A 88 -44.55 -10.47 -18.47
C ALA A 88 -43.24 -10.31 -19.26
N VAL A 89 -42.39 -11.30 -19.17
CA VAL A 89 -41.04 -11.32 -19.78
C VAL A 89 -40.88 -12.58 -20.61
N LYS A 90 -40.30 -12.48 -21.77
CA LYS A 90 -39.94 -13.63 -22.61
C LYS A 90 -38.52 -14.07 -22.25
N LYS A 91 -38.36 -15.33 -21.82
CA LYS A 91 -37.06 -15.93 -21.51
C LYS A 91 -36.20 -16.01 -22.77
N ASP A 92 -34.89 -15.98 -22.55
CA ASP A 92 -33.85 -16.17 -23.58
C ASP A 92 -33.89 -15.14 -24.73
N LYS A 93 -34.33 -13.90 -24.39
CA LYS A 93 -34.41 -12.79 -25.35
C LYS A 93 -34.00 -11.48 -24.70
N ALA A 94 -33.35 -10.64 -25.50
CA ALA A 94 -33.17 -9.23 -25.16
C ALA A 94 -34.51 -8.49 -25.44
N GLN A 95 -34.96 -7.72 -24.45
CA GLN A 95 -36.21 -6.98 -24.57
C GLN A 95 -36.18 -5.69 -23.77
N VAL A 96 -36.91 -4.69 -24.25
CA VAL A 96 -37.10 -3.42 -23.56
C VAL A 96 -38.47 -3.42 -22.91
N VAL A 97 -38.54 -3.17 -21.61
CA VAL A 97 -39.77 -3.11 -20.84
C VAL A 97 -39.81 -1.76 -20.12
N ASP A 98 -40.53 -0.82 -20.68
CA ASP A 98 -40.77 0.48 -20.01
C ASP A 98 -41.88 0.34 -19.00
N ILE A 99 -41.68 0.84 -17.82
CA ILE A 99 -42.53 0.63 -16.65
C ILE A 99 -43.13 1.97 -16.24
N ALA A 100 -44.44 2.07 -16.25
CA ALA A 100 -45.16 3.20 -15.69
C ALA A 100 -45.90 2.76 -14.41
N LEU A 101 -45.47 3.30 -13.25
CA LEU A 101 -46.08 3.02 -11.96
C LEU A 101 -47.14 4.04 -11.62
N GLN A 102 -48.29 3.55 -11.11
CA GLN A 102 -49.35 4.41 -10.65
C GLN A 102 -49.13 4.83 -9.19
N PRO A 103 -49.18 6.14 -8.87
CA PRO A 103 -49.17 6.57 -7.49
C PRO A 103 -50.29 5.91 -6.68
N SER A 104 -49.95 5.42 -5.50
CA SER A 104 -50.92 4.87 -4.58
C SER A 104 -51.72 6.03 -3.95
N SER A 105 -52.92 6.32 -4.42
CA SER A 105 -53.85 7.23 -3.74
C SER A 105 -54.51 6.51 -2.55
N VAL A 106 -53.75 6.27 -1.51
CA VAL A 106 -54.38 6.04 -0.20
C VAL A 106 -54.77 7.43 0.30
N GLU A 107 -56.06 7.75 0.38
CA GLU A 107 -56.54 8.87 1.18
C GLU A 107 -56.02 8.64 2.60
N LEU A 108 -54.99 9.35 2.98
CA LEU A 108 -54.47 9.40 4.33
C LEU A 108 -55.53 10.13 5.16
N THR A 109 -56.29 9.39 5.94
CA THR A 109 -56.93 9.95 7.16
C THR A 109 -55.83 10.73 7.87
N GLU A 110 -56.10 11.99 8.23
CA GLU A 110 -55.16 12.88 8.90
C GLU A 110 -54.61 12.20 10.16
N VAL A 111 -53.53 11.46 10.00
CA VAL A 111 -52.73 10.98 11.12
C VAL A 111 -51.85 12.19 11.49
N ILE A 112 -52.16 12.81 12.62
CA ILE A 112 -51.27 13.80 13.26
C ILE A 112 -50.00 13.05 13.60
N ILE A 113 -49.03 13.00 12.64
CA ILE A 113 -47.71 12.50 12.85
C ILE A 113 -47.00 13.56 13.73
N ARG A 114 -47.06 13.38 15.04
CA ARG A 114 -46.04 14.03 15.86
C ARG A 114 -44.70 13.44 15.43
N PRO A 115 -43.69 14.27 15.05
CA PRO A 115 -42.36 13.74 14.78
C PRO A 115 -41.98 12.86 15.98
N PRO A 116 -41.54 11.63 15.78
CA PRO A 116 -41.07 10.82 16.91
C PRO A 116 -40.02 11.62 17.65
N ASP A 117 -40.05 11.58 18.98
CA ASP A 117 -39.11 12.31 19.85
C ASP A 117 -37.63 11.98 19.50
N GLU A 118 -37.37 10.86 18.81
CA GLU A 118 -36.07 10.47 18.26
C GLU A 118 -36.24 9.92 16.83
N ASN A 119 -35.28 10.21 15.94
CA ASN A 119 -35.21 9.64 14.59
C ASN A 119 -35.21 8.09 14.67
N PRO A 120 -36.19 7.39 14.04
CA PRO A 120 -36.31 5.92 14.11
C PRO A 120 -35.04 5.18 13.70
N ALA A 121 -34.24 5.74 12.76
CA ALA A 121 -32.96 5.18 12.39
C ALA A 121 -32.00 5.03 13.57
N PHE A 122 -32.03 5.95 14.54
CA PHE A 122 -31.17 5.87 15.73
C PHE A 122 -31.53 4.73 16.66
N THR A 123 -32.81 4.35 16.72
CA THR A 123 -33.25 3.20 17.51
C THR A 123 -32.70 1.89 16.93
N ILE A 124 -32.76 1.73 15.60
CA ILE A 124 -32.19 0.57 14.92
C ILE A 124 -30.65 0.59 15.06
N LEU A 125 -30.02 1.71 14.79
CA LEU A 125 -28.55 1.84 14.91
C LEU A 125 -28.07 1.49 16.34
N ARG A 126 -28.76 1.94 17.36
CA ARG A 126 -28.41 1.62 18.75
C ARG A 126 -28.46 0.10 19.00
N ARG A 127 -29.43 -0.60 18.45
CA ARG A 127 -29.52 -2.06 18.54
C ARG A 127 -28.41 -2.74 17.75
N VAL A 128 -28.07 -2.24 16.53
CA VAL A 128 -26.92 -2.72 15.76
C VAL A 128 -25.63 -2.62 16.58
N VAL A 129 -25.39 -1.45 17.19
CA VAL A 129 -24.19 -1.22 18.03
C VAL A 129 -24.20 -2.13 19.27
N GLN A 130 -25.35 -2.32 19.91
CA GLN A 130 -25.46 -3.25 21.05
C GLN A 130 -25.16 -4.70 20.66
N HIS A 131 -25.55 -5.12 19.46
CA HIS A 131 -25.35 -6.49 18.97
C HIS A 131 -24.02 -6.67 18.20
N LYS A 132 -23.19 -5.62 18.04
CA LYS A 132 -21.84 -5.74 17.44
C LYS A 132 -21.00 -6.88 18.04
N PRO A 133 -20.89 -7.03 19.37
CA PRO A 133 -20.12 -8.11 19.97
C PRO A 133 -20.65 -9.49 19.57
N THR A 134 -21.97 -9.61 19.32
CA THR A 134 -22.61 -10.86 18.92
C THR A 134 -22.47 -11.10 17.41
N ASN A 135 -22.57 -10.09 16.58
CA ASN A 135 -22.57 -10.22 15.12
C ASN A 135 -21.18 -10.12 14.50
N ASN A 136 -20.17 -9.69 15.25
CA ASN A 136 -18.79 -9.66 14.76
C ASN A 136 -18.22 -11.09 14.71
N ARG A 137 -17.81 -11.56 13.54
CA ARG A 137 -17.19 -12.88 13.36
C ARG A 137 -15.96 -13.11 14.24
N GLU A 138 -15.26 -12.04 14.64
CA GLU A 138 -14.08 -12.14 15.50
C GLU A 138 -14.40 -12.57 16.95
N LYS A 139 -15.70 -12.65 17.34
CA LYS A 139 -16.13 -13.24 18.60
C LYS A 139 -15.95 -14.75 18.65
N LEU A 140 -15.95 -15.41 17.50
CA LEU A 140 -15.86 -16.85 17.39
C LEU A 140 -14.49 -17.33 17.86
N GLU A 141 -14.46 -18.43 18.62
CA GLU A 141 -13.23 -19.00 19.13
C GLU A 141 -12.29 -19.49 18.02
N ALA A 142 -12.89 -20.14 17.01
CA ALA A 142 -12.19 -20.52 15.79
C ALA A 142 -13.17 -20.63 14.62
N TYR A 143 -12.69 -20.42 13.40
CA TYR A 143 -13.42 -20.72 12.18
C TYR A 143 -12.45 -20.88 11.00
N ASN A 144 -12.90 -21.60 9.98
CA ASN A 144 -12.22 -21.62 8.69
C ASN A 144 -13.21 -21.40 7.55
N TYR A 145 -12.70 -21.06 6.40
CA TYR A 145 -13.44 -20.92 5.15
C TYR A 145 -12.51 -20.93 3.95
N GLU A 146 -13.05 -21.29 2.80
CA GLU A 146 -12.40 -21.14 1.51
C GLU A 146 -12.66 -19.73 0.96
N ALA A 147 -11.61 -19.07 0.47
CA ALA A 147 -11.64 -17.73 -0.09
C ALA A 147 -11.17 -17.74 -1.54
N TYR A 148 -12.01 -17.25 -2.43
CA TYR A 148 -11.62 -16.93 -3.81
C TYR A 148 -11.56 -15.42 -3.97
N ASN A 149 -10.40 -14.91 -4.38
CA ASN A 149 -10.16 -13.49 -4.62
C ASN A 149 -9.79 -13.27 -6.08
N LYS A 150 -10.44 -12.33 -6.71
CA LYS A 150 -10.11 -11.83 -8.04
C LYS A 150 -9.85 -10.33 -7.95
N VAL A 151 -8.67 -9.90 -8.41
CA VAL A 151 -8.26 -8.49 -8.48
C VAL A 151 -7.97 -8.12 -9.92
N GLU A 152 -8.53 -7.01 -10.36
CA GLU A 152 -8.39 -6.48 -11.71
C GLU A 152 -7.92 -5.04 -11.66
N PHE A 153 -7.05 -4.67 -12.61
CA PHE A 153 -6.69 -3.28 -12.87
C PHE A 153 -7.00 -2.94 -14.32
N ASP A 154 -7.73 -1.84 -14.48
CA ASP A 154 -8.19 -1.41 -15.79
C ASP A 154 -7.75 0.03 -16.03
N LEU A 155 -7.23 0.32 -17.21
CA LEU A 155 -6.99 1.68 -17.64
C LEU A 155 -8.32 2.32 -18.03
N ASN A 156 -8.74 3.40 -17.40
CA ASN A 156 -10.00 4.05 -17.66
C ASN A 156 -9.87 5.37 -18.44
N ASN A 157 -11.01 5.99 -18.81
CA ASN A 157 -11.05 7.19 -19.66
C ASN A 157 -10.42 6.99 -21.05
N ILE A 158 -10.57 5.81 -21.63
CA ILE A 158 -10.07 5.52 -22.97
C ILE A 158 -10.92 6.29 -23.99
N THR A 159 -10.31 7.26 -24.65
CA THR A 159 -10.94 8.09 -25.70
C THR A 159 -10.42 7.70 -27.08
N GLU A 160 -11.17 8.00 -28.14
CA GLU A 160 -10.70 7.78 -29.52
C GLU A 160 -9.36 8.47 -29.79
N GLU A 161 -9.19 9.70 -29.27
CA GLU A 161 -7.93 10.43 -29.41
C GLU A 161 -6.76 9.70 -28.75
N PHE A 162 -7.02 9.04 -27.62
CA PHE A 162 -6.03 8.22 -26.94
C PHE A 162 -5.64 7.00 -27.77
N THR A 163 -6.61 6.28 -28.34
CA THR A 163 -6.36 5.07 -29.14
C THR A 163 -5.60 5.37 -30.44
N GLN A 164 -5.77 6.58 -31.01
CA GLN A 164 -5.12 7.00 -32.24
C GLN A 164 -3.68 7.50 -32.06
N LYS A 165 -3.16 7.63 -30.82
CA LYS A 165 -1.78 8.06 -30.59
C LYS A 165 -0.78 7.13 -31.27
N LYS A 166 0.24 7.71 -31.91
CA LYS A 166 1.30 6.96 -32.60
C LYS A 166 1.95 5.88 -31.76
N LEU A 167 2.01 6.10 -30.44
CA LEU A 167 2.55 5.17 -29.45
C LEU A 167 1.79 3.84 -29.43
N PHE A 168 0.47 3.85 -29.63
CA PHE A 168 -0.40 2.67 -29.50
C PHE A 168 -0.71 1.98 -30.82
N LYS A 169 -0.29 2.53 -31.98
CA LYS A 169 -0.53 1.92 -33.28
C LYS A 169 -0.11 0.43 -33.34
N PRO A 170 1.04 0.01 -32.76
CA PRO A 170 1.42 -1.41 -32.76
C PRO A 170 0.54 -2.31 -31.89
N PHE A 171 -0.31 -1.74 -31.07
CA PHE A 171 -1.16 -2.40 -30.07
C PHE A 171 -2.64 -2.16 -30.32
N ALA A 172 -3.03 -1.75 -31.54
CA ALA A 172 -4.42 -1.37 -31.85
C ALA A 172 -5.44 -2.46 -31.47
N PHE A 173 -5.06 -3.73 -31.57
CA PHE A 173 -5.90 -4.89 -31.22
C PHE A 173 -6.34 -4.92 -29.75
N ILE A 174 -5.59 -4.28 -28.82
CA ILE A 174 -5.99 -4.24 -27.40
C ILE A 174 -7.28 -3.44 -27.21
N PHE A 175 -7.50 -2.43 -28.04
CA PHE A 175 -8.64 -1.54 -27.94
C PHE A 175 -9.97 -2.20 -28.40
N GLU A 176 -9.91 -3.39 -29.00
CA GLU A 176 -11.08 -4.21 -29.27
C GLU A 176 -11.73 -4.73 -27.98
N ASN A 177 -10.94 -4.79 -26.90
CA ASN A 177 -11.38 -5.22 -25.58
C ASN A 177 -11.84 -4.07 -24.66
N ILE A 178 -12.07 -2.86 -25.19
CA ILE A 178 -12.60 -1.76 -24.41
C ILE A 178 -14.01 -2.11 -23.94
N ASP A 179 -14.23 -1.96 -22.65
CA ASP A 179 -15.54 -2.09 -22.04
C ASP A 179 -16.13 -0.71 -21.74
N SER A 180 -17.38 -0.50 -22.10
CA SER A 180 -18.13 0.74 -21.90
C SER A 180 -19.36 0.54 -21.02
N THR A 181 -19.41 -0.54 -20.25
CA THR A 181 -20.54 -0.86 -19.34
C THR A 181 -20.52 0.04 -18.11
N ASP A 182 -19.38 0.58 -17.73
CA ASP A 182 -19.25 1.53 -16.64
C ASP A 182 -19.33 2.99 -17.12
N SER A 183 -19.38 3.91 -16.17
CA SER A 183 -19.43 5.37 -16.41
C SER A 183 -18.30 5.91 -17.29
N LYS A 184 -17.17 5.21 -17.34
CA LYS A 184 -16.00 5.53 -18.16
C LYS A 184 -15.58 4.30 -18.96
N PRO A 185 -15.30 4.43 -20.27
CA PRO A 185 -14.71 3.34 -21.04
C PRO A 185 -13.38 2.92 -20.43
N TYR A 186 -13.18 1.60 -20.26
CA TYR A 186 -11.96 1.07 -19.66
C TYR A 186 -11.42 -0.12 -20.44
N LEU A 187 -10.11 -0.33 -20.28
CA LEU A 187 -9.37 -1.43 -20.87
C LEU A 187 -8.72 -2.24 -19.74
N PRO A 188 -9.08 -3.49 -19.53
CA PRO A 188 -8.41 -4.36 -18.58
C PRO A 188 -6.94 -4.57 -18.97
N ILE A 189 -6.02 -4.38 -18.00
CA ILE A 189 -4.57 -4.52 -18.23
C ILE A 189 -3.91 -5.56 -17.34
N PHE A 190 -4.57 -5.94 -16.25
CA PHE A 190 -4.04 -6.90 -15.29
C PHE A 190 -5.19 -7.60 -14.56
N MET A 191 -5.04 -8.89 -14.34
CA MET A 191 -5.95 -9.68 -13.52
C MET A 191 -5.19 -10.74 -12.74
N THR A 192 -5.56 -10.94 -11.48
CA THR A 192 -5.06 -12.06 -10.68
C THR A 192 -6.22 -12.74 -9.96
N GLU A 193 -6.13 -14.06 -9.89
CA GLU A 193 -7.03 -14.93 -9.15
C GLU A 193 -6.25 -15.68 -8.09
N THR A 194 -6.81 -15.82 -6.90
CA THR A 194 -6.21 -16.57 -5.79
C THR A 194 -7.29 -17.39 -5.11
N LEU A 195 -7.00 -18.67 -4.89
CA LEU A 195 -7.82 -19.58 -4.08
C LEU A 195 -7.04 -19.96 -2.83
N SER A 196 -7.66 -19.83 -1.67
CA SER A 196 -7.00 -20.06 -0.39
C SER A 196 -7.96 -20.58 0.67
N ASP A 197 -7.43 -21.33 1.64
CA ASP A 197 -8.11 -21.64 2.90
C ASP A 197 -7.65 -20.68 3.98
N VAL A 198 -8.59 -20.12 4.70
CA VAL A 198 -8.33 -19.19 5.80
C VAL A 198 -8.77 -19.79 7.12
N TYR A 199 -7.87 -19.82 8.08
CA TYR A 199 -8.08 -20.31 9.43
C TYR A 199 -7.91 -19.17 10.43
N TYR A 200 -8.87 -19.05 11.33
CA TYR A 200 -8.87 -18.04 12.38
C TYR A 200 -9.00 -18.68 13.76
N ARG A 201 -8.27 -18.16 14.72
CA ARG A 201 -8.37 -18.50 16.14
C ARG A 201 -8.35 -17.21 16.98
N GLN A 202 -9.23 -17.10 17.96
CA GLN A 202 -9.33 -15.92 18.81
C GLN A 202 -8.21 -15.82 19.86
N GLN A 203 -7.84 -16.94 20.48
CA GLN A 203 -6.86 -16.94 21.59
C GLN A 203 -5.77 -18.01 21.38
N PRO A 204 -4.51 -17.59 21.22
CA PRO A 204 -4.08 -16.23 20.88
C PRO A 204 -4.60 -15.85 19.50
N LYS A 205 -4.99 -14.57 19.33
CA LYS A 205 -5.55 -14.10 18.06
C LYS A 205 -4.58 -14.34 16.92
N THR A 206 -4.91 -15.31 16.06
CA THR A 206 -4.09 -15.74 14.95
C THR A 206 -4.97 -15.98 13.74
N ARG A 207 -4.49 -15.58 12.57
CA ARG A 207 -5.08 -15.89 11.27
C ARG A 207 -3.99 -16.52 10.41
N LYS A 208 -4.29 -17.63 9.75
CA LYS A 208 -3.44 -18.24 8.74
C LYS A 208 -4.22 -18.39 7.43
N GLU A 209 -3.55 -18.15 6.33
CA GLU A 209 -4.09 -18.30 5.00
C GLU A 209 -3.17 -19.20 4.19
N PHE A 210 -3.72 -20.31 3.67
CA PHE A 210 -3.01 -21.25 2.82
C PHE A 210 -3.47 -21.05 1.39
N ILE A 211 -2.58 -20.57 0.54
CA ILE A 211 -2.86 -20.33 -0.86
C ILE A 211 -2.64 -21.61 -1.65
N HIS A 212 -3.72 -22.17 -2.20
CA HIS A 212 -3.70 -23.37 -3.03
C HIS A 212 -3.34 -23.08 -4.48
N GLY A 213 -3.74 -21.92 -4.97
CA GLY A 213 -3.47 -21.55 -6.36
C GLY A 213 -3.50 -20.04 -6.58
N THR A 214 -2.60 -19.58 -7.44
CA THR A 214 -2.59 -18.22 -7.93
C THR A 214 -2.44 -18.23 -9.44
N LYS A 215 -3.30 -17.47 -10.13
CA LYS A 215 -3.21 -17.24 -11.57
C LYS A 215 -3.09 -15.76 -11.84
N VAL A 216 -2.06 -15.37 -12.56
CA VAL A 216 -1.76 -13.97 -12.85
C VAL A 216 -1.77 -13.77 -14.37
N SER A 217 -2.52 -12.77 -14.83
CA SER A 217 -2.43 -12.24 -16.19
C SER A 217 -2.03 -10.78 -16.10
N GLY A 218 -0.94 -10.42 -16.70
CA GLY A 218 -0.45 -9.03 -16.64
C GLY A 218 1.06 -8.96 -16.56
N VAL A 219 1.53 -7.75 -16.30
CA VAL A 219 2.96 -7.48 -16.10
C VAL A 219 3.29 -7.74 -14.64
N GLU A 220 4.07 -8.76 -14.39
CA GLU A 220 4.63 -9.01 -13.07
C GLU A 220 5.67 -7.93 -12.75
N ASN A 221 5.39 -7.10 -11.76
CA ASN A 221 6.30 -6.08 -11.25
C ASN A 221 6.11 -5.97 -9.73
N GLU A 222 7.21 -5.83 -8.98
CA GLU A 222 7.19 -5.66 -7.51
C GLU A 222 6.30 -4.48 -7.07
N SER A 223 6.26 -3.39 -7.87
CA SER A 223 5.42 -2.23 -7.59
C SER A 223 3.93 -2.53 -7.72
N VAL A 224 3.53 -3.36 -8.69
CA VAL A 224 2.14 -3.84 -8.84
C VAL A 224 1.77 -4.73 -7.66
N SER A 225 2.68 -5.61 -7.25
CA SER A 225 2.46 -6.49 -6.08
C SER A 225 2.31 -5.70 -4.78
N GLN A 226 3.06 -4.62 -4.60
CA GLN A 226 2.91 -3.74 -3.43
C GLN A 226 1.54 -3.05 -3.41
N PHE A 227 1.08 -2.54 -4.57
CA PHE A 227 -0.25 -1.92 -4.68
C PHE A 227 -1.38 -2.94 -4.49
N MET A 228 -1.19 -4.18 -4.97
CA MET A 228 -2.13 -5.28 -4.72
C MET A 228 -2.29 -5.57 -3.23
N GLY A 229 -1.21 -5.47 -2.45
CA GLY A 229 -1.27 -5.68 -0.99
C GLY A 229 -2.32 -4.81 -0.30
N ASP A 230 -2.52 -3.57 -0.75
CA ASP A 230 -3.57 -2.69 -0.25
C ASP A 230 -4.99 -3.11 -0.71
N MET A 231 -5.10 -3.81 -1.83
CA MET A 231 -6.39 -4.36 -2.31
C MET A 231 -6.81 -5.63 -1.56
N TYR A 232 -5.88 -6.40 -0.99
CA TYR A 232 -6.16 -7.59 -0.19
C TYR A 232 -6.56 -7.30 1.26
N GLN A 233 -6.84 -6.04 1.61
CA GLN A 233 -7.25 -5.70 2.98
C GLN A 233 -8.62 -6.30 3.30
N ASN A 234 -8.68 -7.04 4.41
CA ASN A 234 -9.91 -7.57 4.95
C ASN A 234 -10.58 -6.50 5.83
N VAL A 235 -11.53 -5.78 5.27
CA VAL A 235 -12.26 -4.72 5.96
C VAL A 235 -13.38 -5.35 6.79
N ASN A 236 -13.29 -5.26 8.12
CA ASN A 236 -14.35 -5.68 9.02
C ASN A 236 -15.20 -4.46 9.40
N ILE A 237 -16.42 -4.38 8.85
CA ILE A 237 -17.32 -3.25 9.11
C ILE A 237 -17.65 -3.06 10.60
N TYR A 238 -17.57 -4.13 11.41
CA TYR A 238 -17.84 -4.08 12.84
C TYR A 238 -16.73 -3.38 13.66
N ASP A 239 -15.55 -3.08 13.06
CA ASP A 239 -14.54 -2.23 13.67
C ASP A 239 -15.00 -0.77 13.70
N ASN A 240 -14.60 0.00 14.70
CA ASN A 240 -14.96 1.42 14.79
C ASN A 240 -14.26 2.26 13.71
N PHE A 241 -13.07 1.86 13.31
CA PHE A 241 -12.28 2.51 12.26
C PHE A 241 -11.81 1.49 11.23
N LEU A 242 -12.04 1.81 9.97
CA LEU A 242 -11.63 1.01 8.82
C LEU A 242 -10.39 1.67 8.21
N VAL A 243 -9.29 0.93 8.13
CA VAL A 243 -8.04 1.44 7.52
C VAL A 243 -8.12 1.24 6.01
N ILE A 244 -8.24 2.33 5.26
CA ILE A 244 -8.29 2.32 3.79
C ILE A 244 -7.23 3.31 3.30
N PHE A 245 -6.35 2.86 2.39
CA PHE A 245 -5.21 3.65 1.92
C PHE A 245 -4.35 4.23 3.08
N GLY A 246 -4.17 3.43 4.14
CA GLY A 246 -3.40 3.84 5.32
C GLY A 246 -4.05 4.90 6.18
N ARG A 247 -5.35 5.22 5.97
CA ARG A 247 -6.14 6.21 6.69
C ARG A 247 -7.32 5.59 7.41
N ASN A 248 -7.67 6.17 8.57
CA ASN A 248 -8.80 5.72 9.38
C ASN A 248 -10.10 6.33 8.89
N PHE A 249 -10.98 5.52 8.36
CA PHE A 249 -12.36 5.86 8.07
C PHE A 249 -13.26 5.43 9.22
N VAL A 250 -14.18 6.28 9.62
CA VAL A 250 -15.16 5.93 10.65
C VAL A 250 -16.17 4.96 10.06
N SER A 251 -16.38 3.81 10.72
CA SER A 251 -17.42 2.85 10.30
C SER A 251 -18.82 3.46 10.44
N PRO A 252 -19.75 3.18 9.52
CA PRO A 252 -21.14 3.60 9.69
C PRO A 252 -21.83 3.03 10.93
N ILE A 253 -21.32 1.92 11.46
CA ILE A 253 -21.81 1.31 12.70
C ILE A 253 -20.81 1.46 13.86
N ALA A 254 -19.91 2.48 13.80
CA ALA A 254 -19.02 2.80 14.91
C ALA A 254 -19.82 3.19 16.16
N ASP A 255 -19.27 2.91 17.35
CA ASP A 255 -19.92 3.24 18.64
C ASP A 255 -20.22 4.75 18.75
N GLY A 256 -19.32 5.59 18.22
CA GLY A 256 -19.49 7.05 18.11
C GLY A 256 -20.08 7.52 16.77
N GLY A 257 -20.65 6.63 15.94
CA GLY A 257 -21.09 6.92 14.56
C GLY A 257 -22.05 8.12 14.44
N LYS A 258 -22.92 8.32 15.45
CA LYS A 258 -23.84 9.48 15.51
C LYS A 258 -23.13 10.84 15.47
N GLY A 259 -21.88 10.92 15.86
CA GLY A 259 -21.08 12.15 15.78
C GLY A 259 -20.61 12.48 14.36
N PHE A 260 -20.53 11.49 13.50
CA PHE A 260 -19.97 11.58 12.15
C PHE A 260 -21.03 11.49 11.05
N TYR A 261 -22.15 10.80 11.30
CA TYR A 261 -23.16 10.49 10.29
C TYR A 261 -24.55 11.00 10.67
N ASP A 262 -25.32 11.36 9.64
CA ASP A 262 -26.77 11.39 9.65
C ASP A 262 -27.28 10.06 9.11
N TYR A 263 -28.32 9.52 9.73
CA TYR A 263 -28.96 8.25 9.36
C TYR A 263 -30.42 8.45 9.06
N TYR A 264 -30.94 7.70 8.08
CA TYR A 264 -32.33 7.72 7.64
C TYR A 264 -32.82 6.30 7.51
N LEU A 265 -33.96 5.98 8.12
CA LEU A 265 -34.71 4.75 7.83
C LEU A 265 -35.54 5.03 6.60
N THR A 266 -35.17 4.44 5.46
CA THR A 266 -35.81 4.74 4.16
C THR A 266 -36.75 3.65 3.70
N ASP A 267 -36.56 2.41 4.16
CA ASP A 267 -37.37 1.28 3.73
C ASP A 267 -37.30 0.11 4.73
N SER A 268 -38.16 -0.88 4.55
CA SER A 268 -38.04 -2.20 5.14
C SER A 268 -38.61 -3.25 4.19
N ALA A 269 -37.83 -4.26 3.86
CA ALA A 269 -38.20 -5.27 2.87
C ALA A 269 -37.53 -6.63 3.14
N TYR A 270 -38.02 -7.66 2.48
CA TYR A 270 -37.34 -8.94 2.41
C TYR A 270 -36.11 -8.81 1.47
N VAL A 271 -34.93 -9.13 2.01
CA VAL A 271 -33.71 -9.31 1.26
C VAL A 271 -33.34 -10.79 1.33
N GLY A 272 -33.54 -11.50 0.24
CA GLY A 272 -33.57 -12.98 0.28
C GLY A 272 -34.66 -13.50 1.21
N LYS A 273 -34.29 -14.31 2.19
CA LYS A 273 -35.19 -14.87 3.21
C LYS A 273 -35.37 -14.02 4.48
N TYR A 274 -34.62 -12.91 4.60
CA TYR A 274 -34.57 -12.11 5.81
C TYR A 274 -35.38 -10.82 5.65
N TRP A 275 -36.19 -10.47 6.62
CA TRP A 275 -36.76 -9.14 6.73
C TRP A 275 -35.70 -8.18 7.24
N CYS A 276 -35.48 -7.08 6.53
CA CYS A 276 -34.43 -6.14 6.85
C CYS A 276 -34.93 -4.69 6.85
N TYR A 277 -34.34 -3.87 7.72
CA TYR A 277 -34.48 -2.42 7.71
C TYR A 277 -33.41 -1.81 6.80
N LYS A 278 -33.80 -0.92 5.90
CA LYS A 278 -32.88 -0.16 5.07
C LYS A 278 -32.50 1.15 5.76
N LEU A 279 -31.24 1.28 6.15
CA LEU A 279 -30.69 2.51 6.68
C LEU A 279 -29.77 3.17 5.66
N GLU A 280 -30.09 4.39 5.25
CA GLU A 280 -29.17 5.25 4.54
C GLU A 280 -28.32 6.04 5.52
N PHE A 281 -27.04 6.26 5.19
CA PHE A 281 -26.12 7.05 6.00
C PHE A 281 -25.29 7.98 5.13
N LYS A 282 -25.05 9.19 5.63
CA LYS A 282 -24.18 10.17 4.99
C LYS A 282 -23.37 10.92 6.04
N PRO A 283 -22.11 11.34 5.70
CA PRO A 283 -21.31 12.13 6.64
C PRO A 283 -21.97 13.46 6.93
N LYS A 284 -21.93 13.89 8.19
CA LYS A 284 -22.36 15.26 8.60
C LYS A 284 -21.49 16.33 7.96
N ARG A 285 -20.24 16.01 7.68
CA ARG A 285 -19.28 16.89 6.99
C ARG A 285 -18.63 16.13 5.84
N VAL A 286 -18.77 16.64 4.64
CA VAL A 286 -18.32 15.98 3.39
C VAL A 286 -16.81 15.77 3.29
N GLN A 287 -16.01 16.50 4.08
CA GLN A 287 -14.55 16.38 4.09
C GLN A 287 -14.02 15.33 5.07
N GLU A 288 -14.86 14.79 5.94
CA GLU A 288 -14.45 13.76 6.89
C GLU A 288 -14.13 12.45 6.18
N LEU A 289 -13.21 11.67 6.76
CA LEU A 289 -12.90 10.32 6.30
C LEU A 289 -14.04 9.39 6.76
N ALA A 290 -15.13 9.45 6.04
CA ALA A 290 -16.37 8.75 6.32
C ALA A 290 -17.07 8.35 5.01
N PHE A 291 -18.04 7.45 5.12
CA PHE A 291 -18.74 6.87 3.97
C PHE A 291 -20.11 7.52 3.78
N LYS A 292 -20.63 7.42 2.58
CA LYS A 292 -22.06 7.56 2.28
C LYS A 292 -22.54 6.25 1.66
N GLY A 293 -23.78 5.88 1.96
CA GLY A 293 -24.33 4.64 1.38
C GLY A 293 -25.56 4.18 2.10
N GLU A 294 -25.82 2.90 1.97
CA GLU A 294 -26.95 2.23 2.56
C GLU A 294 -26.56 0.89 3.16
N MET A 295 -27.30 0.46 4.15
CA MET A 295 -27.14 -0.85 4.78
C MET A 295 -28.50 -1.48 5.10
N TRP A 296 -28.55 -2.79 4.92
CA TRP A 296 -29.72 -3.61 5.22
C TRP A 296 -29.45 -4.38 6.50
N ILE A 297 -30.27 -4.13 7.52
CA ILE A 297 -30.12 -4.66 8.87
C ILE A 297 -31.21 -5.68 9.13
N ASN A 298 -30.84 -6.89 9.47
CA ASN A 298 -31.80 -7.94 9.85
C ASN A 298 -32.60 -7.50 11.09
N ASP A 299 -33.93 -7.71 11.05
CA ASP A 299 -34.86 -7.21 12.09
C ASP A 299 -34.76 -7.97 13.42
N THR A 300 -34.28 -9.20 13.38
CA THR A 300 -34.24 -10.10 14.56
C THR A 300 -32.87 -10.05 15.25
N THR A 301 -31.80 -10.22 14.49
CA THR A 301 -30.42 -10.30 15.01
C THR A 301 -29.70 -8.95 15.03
N TYR A 302 -30.26 -7.95 14.34
CA TYR A 302 -29.61 -6.64 14.09
C TYR A 302 -28.23 -6.74 13.46
N ALA A 303 -27.96 -7.84 12.77
CA ALA A 303 -26.78 -8.02 11.95
C ALA A 303 -26.90 -7.24 10.64
N VAL A 304 -25.78 -6.74 10.14
CA VAL A 304 -25.73 -6.22 8.77
C VAL A 304 -25.80 -7.39 7.80
N HIS A 305 -26.84 -7.43 6.97
CA HIS A 305 -26.99 -8.43 5.91
C HIS A 305 -26.30 -7.97 4.63
N ARG A 306 -26.46 -6.69 4.26
CA ARG A 306 -25.79 -6.07 3.10
C ARG A 306 -25.43 -4.63 3.41
N ILE A 307 -24.30 -4.20 2.92
CA ILE A 307 -23.90 -2.79 2.94
C ILE A 307 -23.33 -2.39 1.60
N GLU A 308 -23.75 -1.24 1.11
CA GLU A 308 -23.15 -0.52 0.00
C GLU A 308 -22.65 0.82 0.52
N ALA A 309 -21.36 1.06 0.39
CA ALA A 309 -20.72 2.25 0.91
C ALA A 309 -19.72 2.84 -0.09
N GLY A 310 -19.73 4.14 -0.23
CA GLY A 310 -18.75 4.88 -1.02
C GLY A 310 -18.17 6.04 -0.23
N ILE A 311 -16.98 6.47 -0.59
CA ILE A 311 -16.36 7.64 0.04
C ILE A 311 -17.07 8.90 -0.44
N ALA A 312 -17.38 9.82 0.48
CA ALA A 312 -18.02 11.09 0.15
C ALA A 312 -17.14 11.95 -0.78
N GLN A 313 -17.79 12.59 -1.77
CA GLN A 313 -17.10 13.44 -2.76
C GLN A 313 -16.46 14.68 -2.13
N GLY A 314 -15.68 14.72 -1.27
CA GLY A 314 -15.09 15.88 -0.58
C GLY A 314 -14.07 15.43 0.42
N ALA A 315 -14.01 14.12 0.67
CA ALA A 315 -13.02 13.52 1.55
C ALA A 315 -11.60 13.93 1.14
N ASN A 316 -10.77 14.17 2.12
CA ASN A 316 -9.39 14.61 1.90
C ASN A 316 -8.50 13.43 1.49
N LEU A 317 -8.76 12.88 0.29
CA LEU A 317 -7.97 11.83 -0.34
C LEU A 317 -7.40 12.31 -1.65
N ASN A 318 -6.19 11.87 -1.96
CA ASN A 318 -5.54 12.12 -3.23
C ASN A 318 -5.79 10.97 -4.20
N PHE A 319 -5.78 11.29 -5.48
CA PHE A 319 -5.84 10.33 -6.58
C PHE A 319 -7.11 9.46 -6.60
N VAL A 320 -7.86 9.34 -5.52
CA VAL A 320 -9.13 8.60 -5.45
C VAL A 320 -10.26 9.51 -5.93
N GLU A 321 -10.85 9.18 -7.07
CA GLU A 321 -12.01 9.88 -7.62
C GLU A 321 -13.31 9.29 -7.09
N SER A 322 -13.40 7.96 -7.05
CA SER A 322 -14.46 7.23 -6.38
C SER A 322 -13.93 5.98 -5.69
N PHE A 323 -14.64 5.57 -4.67
CA PHE A 323 -14.43 4.32 -3.95
C PHE A 323 -15.79 3.77 -3.60
N LYS A 324 -16.04 2.53 -3.95
CA LYS A 324 -17.26 1.81 -3.62
C LYS A 324 -16.90 0.46 -3.04
N VAL A 325 -17.61 0.07 -1.98
CA VAL A 325 -17.53 -1.26 -1.39
C VAL A 325 -18.94 -1.79 -1.23
N GLN A 326 -19.14 -3.05 -1.56
CA GLN A 326 -20.34 -3.81 -1.30
C GLN A 326 -19.96 -5.07 -0.55
N GLN A 327 -20.59 -5.29 0.59
CA GLN A 327 -20.39 -6.50 1.39
C GLN A 327 -21.75 -7.17 1.64
N GLU A 328 -21.78 -8.49 1.49
CA GLU A 328 -22.94 -9.33 1.76
C GLU A 328 -22.58 -10.36 2.83
N TYR A 329 -23.46 -10.47 3.81
CA TYR A 329 -23.31 -11.38 4.94
C TYR A 329 -24.49 -12.34 4.96
N GLU A 330 -24.21 -13.60 5.24
CA GLU A 330 -25.24 -14.61 5.42
C GLU A 330 -25.13 -15.27 6.80
N GLN A 331 -26.27 -15.69 7.31
CA GLN A 331 -26.32 -16.49 8.51
C GLN A 331 -25.96 -17.95 8.15
N VAL A 332 -24.73 -18.35 8.43
CA VAL A 332 -24.20 -19.69 8.10
C VAL A 332 -24.58 -20.72 9.16
N GLN A 333 -24.81 -20.26 10.40
CA GLN A 333 -25.28 -21.06 11.53
C GLN A 333 -26.15 -20.18 12.43
N ASN A 334 -26.87 -20.75 13.37
CA ASN A 334 -27.71 -19.97 14.27
C ASN A 334 -26.87 -18.89 14.98
N GLU A 335 -27.31 -17.61 14.92
CA GLU A 335 -26.63 -16.43 15.47
C GLU A 335 -25.22 -16.14 14.94
N VAL A 336 -24.78 -16.81 13.87
CA VAL A 336 -23.46 -16.61 13.26
C VAL A 336 -23.60 -16.05 11.85
N TRP A 337 -23.26 -14.77 11.70
CA TRP A 337 -23.22 -14.09 10.42
C TRP A 337 -21.78 -14.02 9.88
N MET A 338 -21.58 -14.51 8.65
CA MET A 338 -20.28 -14.50 7.98
C MET A 338 -20.36 -13.69 6.69
N LEU A 339 -19.27 -13.03 6.36
CA LEU A 339 -19.10 -12.35 5.07
C LEU A 339 -19.01 -13.40 3.97
N THR A 340 -19.91 -13.36 2.99
CA THR A 340 -19.95 -14.30 1.86
C THR A 340 -19.47 -13.67 0.57
N LYS A 341 -19.60 -12.35 0.43
CA LYS A 341 -19.16 -11.61 -0.76
C LYS A 341 -18.65 -10.21 -0.38
N ASP A 342 -17.56 -9.80 -0.99
CA ASP A 342 -16.96 -8.49 -0.83
C ASP A 342 -16.48 -7.96 -2.19
N GLU A 343 -17.09 -6.90 -2.67
CA GLU A 343 -16.76 -6.23 -3.91
C GLU A 343 -16.24 -4.84 -3.62
N LEU A 344 -15.11 -4.51 -4.19
CA LEU A 344 -14.44 -3.22 -4.06
C LEU A 344 -14.12 -2.66 -5.44
N VAL A 345 -14.49 -1.40 -5.68
CA VAL A 345 -14.12 -0.67 -6.89
C VAL A 345 -13.51 0.68 -6.49
N VAL A 346 -12.32 0.93 -6.96
CA VAL A 346 -11.58 2.19 -6.75
C VAL A 346 -11.27 2.83 -8.08
N ASP A 347 -11.69 4.08 -8.27
CA ASP A 347 -11.31 4.90 -9.42
C ASP A 347 -10.17 5.84 -9.03
N LEU A 348 -9.00 5.60 -9.60
CA LEU A 348 -7.78 6.35 -9.36
C LEU A 348 -7.50 7.28 -10.53
N ASN A 349 -7.33 8.58 -10.25
CA ASN A 349 -7.02 9.55 -11.29
C ASN A 349 -6.03 10.63 -10.77
N ALA A 350 -5.00 10.92 -11.55
CA ALA A 350 -4.02 11.96 -11.22
C ALA A 350 -4.64 13.36 -11.22
N LYS A 351 -5.64 13.61 -12.09
CA LYS A 351 -6.43 14.84 -12.13
C LYS A 351 -7.90 14.51 -11.90
N LYS A 352 -8.58 15.35 -11.11
CA LYS A 352 -10.02 15.26 -10.95
C LYS A 352 -10.71 15.49 -12.29
N ASP A 353 -11.59 14.60 -12.70
CA ASP A 353 -12.46 14.85 -13.86
C ASP A 353 -13.44 15.98 -13.49
N THR A 354 -13.40 17.06 -14.22
CA THR A 354 -14.25 18.25 -13.97
C THR A 354 -15.63 18.12 -14.62
N GLY A 355 -15.92 16.97 -15.25
CA GLY A 355 -17.20 16.73 -15.95
C GLY A 355 -17.43 17.62 -17.19
N LYS A 356 -16.50 18.50 -17.53
CA LYS A 356 -16.60 19.31 -18.73
C LYS A 356 -16.26 18.47 -19.95
N PRO A 357 -17.00 18.55 -21.04
CA PRO A 357 -16.64 17.91 -22.30
C PRO A 357 -15.33 18.54 -22.78
N ASN A 358 -14.21 17.95 -22.42
CA ASN A 358 -12.92 18.54 -22.70
C ASN A 358 -12.01 17.58 -23.47
N LYS A 359 -11.29 18.11 -24.42
CA LYS A 359 -10.34 17.45 -25.31
C LYS A 359 -9.16 16.75 -24.61
N ASN A 360 -9.02 16.89 -23.29
CA ASN A 360 -7.89 16.33 -22.50
C ASN A 360 -8.37 15.53 -21.29
N LYS A 361 -9.18 14.50 -21.51
CA LYS A 361 -9.44 13.52 -20.45
C LYS A 361 -8.14 12.80 -20.11
N VAL A 362 -7.74 12.86 -18.82
CA VAL A 362 -6.56 12.14 -18.33
C VAL A 362 -6.99 10.71 -18.05
N GLN A 363 -6.23 9.75 -18.55
CA GLN A 363 -6.42 8.35 -18.24
C GLN A 363 -6.22 8.14 -16.74
N GLY A 364 -7.08 7.35 -16.14
CA GLY A 364 -7.00 6.88 -14.76
C GLY A 364 -6.88 5.37 -14.70
N LEU A 365 -6.99 4.82 -13.51
CA LEU A 365 -6.93 3.38 -13.26
C LEU A 365 -8.14 2.98 -12.41
N TYR A 366 -8.86 1.95 -12.82
CA TYR A 366 -9.75 1.22 -11.94
C TYR A 366 -8.98 0.10 -11.25
N GLY A 367 -9.14 0.00 -9.94
CA GLY A 367 -8.82 -1.20 -9.18
C GLY A 367 -10.12 -1.86 -8.75
N ARG A 368 -10.31 -3.11 -9.10
CA ARG A 368 -11.50 -3.90 -8.76
C ARG A 368 -11.07 -5.13 -7.98
N ARG A 369 -11.81 -5.46 -6.94
CA ARG A 369 -11.66 -6.72 -6.24
C ARG A 369 -13.02 -7.36 -6.04
N THR A 370 -13.12 -8.62 -6.38
CA THR A 370 -14.24 -9.48 -6.00
C THR A 370 -13.69 -10.60 -5.13
N ALA A 371 -14.16 -10.69 -3.90
CA ALA A 371 -13.86 -11.80 -3.00
C ALA A 371 -15.14 -12.53 -2.63
N THR A 372 -15.10 -13.84 -2.69
CA THR A 372 -16.21 -14.72 -2.27
C THR A 372 -15.71 -15.75 -1.29
N TYR A 373 -16.55 -16.09 -0.32
CA TYR A 373 -16.20 -16.96 0.80
C TYR A 373 -17.22 -18.06 0.93
N GLN A 374 -16.78 -19.30 1.03
CA GLN A 374 -17.61 -20.50 1.08
C GLN A 374 -17.03 -21.52 2.05
N ASN A 375 -17.71 -22.65 2.22
CA ASN A 375 -17.25 -23.79 3.01
C ASN A 375 -16.89 -23.43 4.44
N PHE A 376 -17.77 -22.64 5.10
CA PHE A 376 -17.55 -22.20 6.48
C PHE A 376 -17.65 -23.34 7.47
N GLU A 377 -16.61 -23.50 8.31
CA GLU A 377 -16.64 -24.37 9.47
C GLU A 377 -16.45 -23.54 10.74
N ILE A 378 -17.44 -23.55 11.60
CA ILE A 378 -17.48 -22.75 12.83
C ILE A 378 -17.01 -23.58 14.01
N ASN A 379 -16.15 -23.00 14.87
CA ASN A 379 -15.50 -23.62 16.01
C ASN A 379 -14.66 -24.85 15.62
N ALA A 380 -14.11 -24.85 14.40
CA ALA A 380 -13.16 -25.82 13.92
C ALA A 380 -11.74 -25.46 14.39
N PHE A 381 -11.26 -26.16 15.39
CA PHE A 381 -9.93 -25.93 15.97
C PHE A 381 -8.85 -26.72 15.25
N GLN A 382 -7.74 -26.08 14.96
CA GLN A 382 -6.49 -26.69 14.56
C GLN A 382 -5.55 -26.79 15.76
N SER A 383 -4.50 -27.60 15.66
CA SER A 383 -3.51 -27.76 16.73
C SER A 383 -2.74 -26.47 17.00
N ASP A 384 -2.18 -26.31 18.20
CA ASP A 384 -1.32 -25.17 18.51
C ASP A 384 -0.09 -25.11 17.60
N GLU A 385 0.42 -26.27 17.20
CA GLU A 385 1.51 -26.38 16.25
C GLU A 385 1.17 -25.84 14.88
N PHE A 386 -0.07 -26.05 14.41
CA PHE A 386 -0.59 -25.48 13.17
C PHE A 386 -0.55 -23.94 13.19
N TYR A 387 -0.91 -23.33 14.32
CA TYR A 387 -0.88 -21.88 14.48
C TYR A 387 0.49 -21.35 14.93
N SER A 388 1.42 -22.21 15.33
CA SER A 388 2.79 -21.83 15.64
C SER A 388 3.52 -21.45 14.35
N GLY A 389 4.35 -20.43 14.41
CA GLY A 389 4.99 -19.85 13.24
C GLY A 389 4.45 -18.47 12.92
N ALA A 390 5.31 -17.60 12.40
CA ALA A 390 5.01 -16.20 12.19
C ALA A 390 4.24 -15.89 10.89
N GLU A 391 4.07 -16.88 10.03
CA GLU A 391 3.47 -16.71 8.72
C GLU A 391 1.95 -16.61 8.83
N GLU A 392 1.41 -15.42 8.51
CA GLU A 392 -0.02 -15.25 8.33
C GLU A 392 -0.50 -15.81 6.98
N VAL A 393 0.37 -15.86 5.96
CA VAL A 393 0.09 -16.38 4.62
C VAL A 393 1.15 -17.41 4.26
N VAL A 394 0.72 -18.63 4.01
CA VAL A 394 1.55 -19.75 3.56
C VAL A 394 1.23 -20.00 2.09
N MET A 395 2.22 -19.89 1.22
CA MET A 395 2.09 -20.32 -0.17
C MET A 395 2.50 -21.77 -0.28
N ASP A 396 1.65 -22.63 -0.78
CA ASP A 396 2.05 -23.95 -1.21
C ASP A 396 2.89 -23.81 -2.48
N ILE A 397 4.18 -24.15 -2.39
CA ILE A 397 5.17 -23.92 -3.46
C ILE A 397 4.92 -24.83 -4.68
N ALA A 398 4.11 -25.87 -4.51
CA ALA A 398 3.97 -26.93 -5.51
C ALA A 398 3.21 -26.54 -6.80
N PRO A 399 2.17 -25.68 -6.83
CA PRO A 399 1.54 -25.39 -8.12
C PRO A 399 1.40 -23.91 -8.44
N LEU A 400 2.47 -23.25 -8.79
CA LEU A 400 2.41 -21.93 -9.47
C LEU A 400 1.85 -22.01 -10.91
N SER A 401 1.51 -23.21 -11.39
CA SER A 401 0.92 -23.44 -12.73
C SER A 401 -0.17 -24.50 -12.69
N LEU A 402 -1.22 -24.25 -11.93
CA LEU A 402 -2.45 -25.05 -12.04
C LEU A 402 -3.08 -24.84 -13.43
N GLY A 403 -3.38 -25.94 -14.12
CA GLY A 403 -3.96 -25.92 -15.47
C GLY A 403 -5.33 -25.22 -15.52
N ALA A 404 -5.79 -24.90 -16.74
CA ALA A 404 -7.10 -24.28 -16.95
C ALA A 404 -8.23 -25.11 -16.31
N ASP A 405 -8.17 -26.43 -16.41
CA ASP A 405 -9.17 -27.35 -15.88
C ASP A 405 -9.33 -27.23 -14.35
N TYR A 406 -8.23 -27.00 -13.63
CA TYR A 406 -8.32 -26.77 -12.18
C TYR A 406 -9.13 -25.51 -11.88
N TRP A 407 -8.80 -24.42 -12.53
CA TRP A 407 -9.47 -23.13 -12.31
C TRP A 407 -10.95 -23.18 -12.70
N ASP A 408 -11.29 -23.85 -13.79
CA ASP A 408 -12.68 -23.95 -14.26
C ASP A 408 -13.58 -24.74 -13.30
N THR A 409 -12.98 -25.64 -12.49
CA THR A 409 -13.71 -26.44 -11.48
C THR A 409 -13.72 -25.80 -10.08
N HIS A 410 -12.73 -24.95 -9.72
CA HIS A 410 -12.56 -24.43 -8.36
C HIS A 410 -12.89 -22.92 -8.23
N ARG A 411 -13.18 -22.23 -9.32
CA ARG A 411 -13.68 -20.86 -9.22
C ARG A 411 -15.04 -20.81 -8.56
N HIS A 412 -15.20 -19.93 -7.56
CA HIS A 412 -16.52 -19.67 -6.99
C HIS A 412 -17.43 -18.93 -7.97
N VAL A 413 -16.85 -18.12 -8.87
CA VAL A 413 -17.56 -17.37 -9.90
C VAL A 413 -16.88 -17.64 -11.24
N PRO A 414 -17.60 -18.13 -12.25
CA PRO A 414 -17.05 -18.35 -13.57
C PRO A 414 -16.59 -17.02 -14.20
N LEU A 415 -15.52 -17.07 -14.97
CA LEU A 415 -15.08 -15.89 -15.72
C LEU A 415 -16.05 -15.61 -16.88
N SER A 416 -16.29 -14.34 -17.14
CA SER A 416 -16.96 -13.89 -18.36
C SER A 416 -16.06 -14.10 -19.59
N ALA A 417 -16.66 -14.10 -20.77
CA ALA A 417 -15.91 -14.20 -22.03
C ALA A 417 -14.89 -13.06 -22.19
N LYS A 418 -15.17 -11.86 -21.66
CA LYS A 418 -14.28 -10.72 -21.65
C LYS A 418 -13.07 -10.94 -20.74
N GLU A 419 -13.26 -11.50 -19.56
CA GLU A 419 -12.18 -11.83 -18.63
C GLU A 419 -11.25 -12.92 -19.20
N TYR A 420 -11.80 -13.90 -19.90
CA TYR A 420 -10.98 -14.86 -20.65
C TYR A 420 -10.14 -14.17 -21.74
N ALA A 421 -10.73 -13.20 -22.44
CA ALA A 421 -10.01 -12.45 -23.48
C ALA A 421 -8.83 -11.64 -22.90
N ILE A 422 -8.89 -11.20 -21.63
CA ILE A 422 -7.78 -10.49 -20.97
C ILE A 422 -6.53 -11.37 -20.92
N TYR A 423 -6.65 -12.64 -20.53
CA TYR A 423 -5.50 -13.55 -20.49
C TYR A 423 -4.82 -13.62 -21.84
N HIS A 424 -5.61 -13.84 -22.90
CA HIS A 424 -5.08 -13.95 -24.26
C HIS A 424 -4.46 -12.64 -24.77
N MET A 425 -5.12 -11.51 -24.51
CA MET A 425 -4.65 -10.18 -24.89
C MET A 425 -3.28 -9.86 -24.26
N VAL A 426 -3.15 -10.11 -22.97
CA VAL A 426 -1.91 -9.81 -22.22
C VAL A 426 -0.76 -10.69 -22.69
N ASP A 427 -1.00 -11.97 -22.92
CA ASP A 427 0.02 -12.88 -23.44
C ASP A 427 0.49 -12.45 -24.85
N THR A 428 -0.44 -12.02 -25.69
CA THR A 428 -0.13 -11.45 -27.00
C THR A 428 0.71 -10.18 -26.86
N MET A 429 0.35 -9.26 -25.97
CA MET A 429 1.11 -8.02 -25.73
C MET A 429 2.55 -8.31 -25.30
N LYS A 430 2.76 -9.25 -24.37
CA LYS A 430 4.09 -9.64 -23.88
C LYS A 430 5.01 -10.16 -25.03
N SER A 431 4.44 -10.69 -26.10
CA SER A 431 5.19 -11.16 -27.27
C SER A 431 5.73 -10.01 -28.14
N ILE A 432 5.18 -8.79 -28.04
CA ILE A 432 5.53 -7.66 -28.90
C ILE A 432 6.80 -6.96 -28.41
N PRO A 433 7.89 -6.88 -29.20
CA PRO A 433 9.16 -6.30 -28.75
C PRO A 433 9.06 -4.84 -28.28
N ARG A 434 8.24 -4.01 -28.94
CA ARG A 434 8.03 -2.60 -28.55
C ARG A 434 7.37 -2.46 -27.17
N PHE A 435 6.47 -3.38 -26.83
CA PHE A 435 5.84 -3.38 -25.51
C PHE A 435 6.87 -3.67 -24.41
N ARG A 436 7.76 -4.64 -24.65
CA ARG A 436 8.87 -4.92 -23.72
C ARG A 436 9.74 -3.69 -23.51
N THR A 437 10.10 -2.96 -24.59
CA THR A 437 10.89 -1.72 -24.47
C THR A 437 10.18 -0.66 -23.60
N TYR A 438 8.86 -0.51 -23.73
CA TYR A 438 8.12 0.44 -22.86
C TYR A 438 8.09 0.00 -21.40
N LEU A 439 7.93 -1.29 -21.15
CA LEU A 439 8.03 -1.85 -19.80
C LEU A 439 9.42 -1.62 -19.22
N ASP A 440 10.48 -1.83 -20.01
CA ASP A 440 11.86 -1.60 -19.58
C ASP A 440 12.10 -0.14 -19.20
N ILE A 441 11.54 0.80 -19.97
CA ILE A 441 11.61 2.24 -19.62
C ILE A 441 10.88 2.54 -18.32
N VAL A 442 9.64 2.04 -18.16
CA VAL A 442 8.86 2.24 -16.92
C VAL A 442 9.60 1.62 -15.74
N ASN A 443 10.07 0.40 -15.88
CA ASN A 443 10.85 -0.30 -14.86
C ASN A 443 12.12 0.48 -14.49
N THR A 444 12.83 1.02 -15.49
CA THR A 444 14.02 1.86 -15.28
C THR A 444 13.70 3.10 -14.45
N VAL A 445 12.61 3.79 -14.75
CA VAL A 445 12.19 4.98 -13.98
C VAL A 445 11.87 4.62 -12.54
N VAL A 446 11.22 3.48 -12.31
CA VAL A 446 10.80 3.03 -10.97
C VAL A 446 11.98 2.48 -10.16
N THR A 447 12.77 1.59 -10.74
CA THR A 447 13.85 0.87 -10.03
C THR A 447 15.18 1.62 -10.05
N GLY A 448 15.38 2.52 -11.01
CA GLY A 448 16.64 3.18 -11.29
C GLY A 448 17.56 2.40 -12.24
N TYR A 449 17.21 1.17 -12.61
CA TYR A 449 18.05 0.28 -13.40
C TYR A 449 17.45 -0.04 -14.76
N TYR A 450 18.26 0.06 -15.81
CA TYR A 450 17.89 -0.34 -17.18
C TYR A 450 18.23 -1.81 -17.43
N PRO A 451 17.25 -2.66 -17.74
CA PRO A 451 17.50 -4.09 -17.91
C PRO A 451 18.19 -4.39 -19.26
N LEU A 452 19.29 -5.15 -19.22
CA LEU A 452 20.02 -5.69 -20.37
C LEU A 452 20.15 -7.21 -20.22
N ASN A 453 19.07 -7.96 -20.40
CA ASN A 453 19.00 -9.40 -20.21
C ASN A 453 19.58 -9.84 -18.83
N TYR A 454 20.82 -10.35 -18.81
CA TYR A 454 21.49 -10.86 -17.61
C TYR A 454 22.06 -9.76 -16.70
N LEU A 455 22.11 -8.51 -17.15
CA LEU A 455 22.62 -7.36 -16.42
C LEU A 455 21.58 -6.24 -16.34
N GLU A 456 21.68 -5.42 -15.33
CA GLU A 456 20.91 -4.19 -15.16
C GLU A 456 21.86 -3.03 -14.93
N LEU A 457 21.81 -2.01 -15.80
CA LEU A 457 22.66 -0.83 -15.71
C LEU A 457 22.04 0.24 -14.82
N GLY A 458 22.78 0.76 -13.87
CA GLY A 458 22.28 1.81 -12.99
C GLY A 458 22.93 1.84 -11.61
N PRO A 459 22.32 2.55 -10.64
CA PRO A 459 21.09 3.33 -10.82
C PRO A 459 21.36 4.67 -11.52
N TYR A 460 20.46 5.08 -12.44
CA TYR A 460 20.64 6.26 -13.29
C TYR A 460 20.77 7.56 -12.51
N PHE A 461 20.11 7.69 -11.35
CA PHE A 461 20.13 8.89 -10.52
C PHE A 461 21.47 9.10 -9.80
N THR A 462 22.42 8.15 -9.86
CA THR A 462 23.78 8.26 -9.29
C THR A 462 24.85 8.49 -10.35
N ILE A 463 24.48 8.58 -11.64
CA ILE A 463 25.45 8.77 -12.75
C ILE A 463 26.28 10.04 -12.56
N TYR A 464 25.66 11.09 -12.00
CA TYR A 464 26.31 12.36 -11.78
C TYR A 464 26.02 12.91 -10.37
N SER A 465 27.05 13.46 -9.74
CA SER A 465 26.95 14.26 -8.51
C SER A 465 28.09 15.30 -8.46
N PHE A 466 27.95 16.26 -7.55
CA PHE A 466 28.94 17.28 -7.34
C PHE A 466 29.20 17.50 -5.85
N ASN A 467 30.47 17.57 -5.45
CA ASN A 467 30.89 18.03 -4.15
C ASN A 467 32.27 18.73 -4.25
N PRO A 468 32.65 19.65 -3.32
CA PRO A 468 33.89 20.41 -3.41
C PRO A 468 35.18 19.58 -3.29
N VAL A 469 35.10 18.34 -2.82
CA VAL A 469 36.26 17.44 -2.66
C VAL A 469 36.58 16.77 -3.99
N GLU A 470 35.57 16.13 -4.61
CA GLU A 470 35.72 15.38 -5.86
C GLU A 470 35.55 16.26 -7.11
N GLY A 471 34.91 17.44 -6.98
CA GLY A 471 34.45 18.22 -8.12
C GLY A 471 33.22 17.55 -8.78
N HIS A 472 33.25 17.44 -10.10
CA HIS A 472 32.24 16.68 -10.82
C HIS A 472 32.54 15.19 -10.68
N ARG A 473 31.59 14.43 -10.19
CA ARG A 473 31.71 12.99 -10.03
C ARG A 473 30.80 12.28 -11.04
N PHE A 474 31.39 11.39 -11.82
CA PHE A 474 30.71 10.53 -12.76
C PHE A 474 30.80 9.09 -12.27
N ARG A 475 29.64 8.39 -12.23
CA ARG A 475 29.56 7.00 -11.76
C ARG A 475 28.83 6.14 -12.78
N MET A 476 29.33 4.96 -13.02
CA MET A 476 28.67 3.92 -13.81
C MET A 476 28.63 2.63 -13.00
N GLY A 477 27.44 2.04 -12.91
CA GLY A 477 27.22 0.82 -12.15
C GLY A 477 26.36 -0.20 -12.91
N ALA A 478 26.45 -1.45 -12.49
CA ALA A 478 25.64 -2.55 -13.00
C ALA A 478 25.43 -3.59 -11.90
N ARG A 479 24.35 -4.35 -12.03
CA ARG A 479 24.11 -5.58 -11.26
C ARG A 479 23.60 -6.69 -12.16
N THR A 480 23.71 -7.94 -11.72
CA THR A 480 23.08 -9.08 -12.40
C THR A 480 21.56 -9.07 -12.17
N SER A 481 20.81 -9.44 -13.19
CA SER A 481 19.34 -9.53 -13.15
C SER A 481 18.86 -10.89 -12.62
N SER A 482 17.57 -11.02 -12.36
CA SER A 482 16.93 -12.31 -12.02
C SER A 482 16.98 -13.34 -13.13
N LEU A 483 17.20 -12.91 -14.39
CA LEU A 483 17.45 -13.81 -15.52
C LEU A 483 18.83 -14.47 -15.45
N PHE A 484 19.80 -13.84 -14.82
CA PHE A 484 21.12 -14.43 -14.56
C PHE A 484 21.00 -15.55 -13.52
N SER A 485 20.41 -15.23 -12.37
CA SER A 485 20.18 -16.19 -11.29
C SER A 485 19.06 -15.67 -10.39
N LYS A 486 18.23 -16.57 -9.87
CA LYS A 486 17.22 -16.27 -8.83
C LYS A 486 17.76 -16.45 -7.40
N THR A 487 19.03 -16.84 -7.27
CA THR A 487 19.67 -17.09 -5.97
C THR A 487 20.98 -16.34 -5.77
N LEU A 488 21.61 -15.84 -6.84
CA LEU A 488 22.87 -15.11 -6.80
C LEU A 488 22.72 -13.75 -7.49
N GLU A 489 23.14 -12.70 -6.81
CA GLU A 489 23.20 -11.33 -7.33
C GLU A 489 24.62 -10.78 -7.13
N PHE A 490 25.19 -10.19 -8.18
CA PHE A 490 26.46 -9.48 -8.14
C PHE A 490 26.22 -8.02 -8.53
N GLU A 491 26.94 -7.10 -7.89
CA GLU A 491 26.89 -5.68 -8.20
C GLU A 491 28.29 -5.08 -8.27
N ALA A 492 28.48 -4.12 -9.17
CA ALA A 492 29.72 -3.38 -9.29
C ALA A 492 29.46 -1.97 -9.79
N TYR A 493 30.32 -1.02 -9.39
CA TYR A 493 30.37 0.30 -9.99
C TYR A 493 31.79 0.86 -9.98
N GLY A 494 32.03 1.78 -10.90
CA GLY A 494 33.20 2.67 -10.92
C GLY A 494 32.76 4.13 -10.92
N ALA A 495 33.48 4.99 -10.24
CA ALA A 495 33.27 6.43 -10.20
C ALA A 495 34.60 7.20 -10.30
N TYR A 496 34.56 8.39 -10.89
CA TYR A 496 35.73 9.27 -11.05
C TYR A 496 35.37 10.70 -10.67
N GLY A 497 36.19 11.32 -9.82
CA GLY A 497 36.09 12.72 -9.44
C GLY A 497 37.05 13.56 -10.27
N THR A 498 36.58 14.69 -10.80
CA THR A 498 37.39 15.55 -11.68
C THR A 498 38.41 16.38 -10.94
N LYS A 499 38.20 16.69 -9.66
CA LYS A 499 39.09 17.54 -8.86
C LYS A 499 40.14 16.74 -8.09
N ASP A 500 39.71 15.64 -7.44
CA ASP A 500 40.61 14.76 -6.71
C ASP A 500 41.34 13.78 -7.63
N GLN A 501 40.87 13.61 -8.87
CA GLN A 501 41.45 12.73 -9.90
C GLN A 501 41.59 11.28 -9.43
N GLU A 502 40.78 10.85 -8.48
CA GLU A 502 40.79 9.49 -7.92
C GLU A 502 39.68 8.65 -8.50
N PHE A 503 39.99 7.38 -8.77
CA PHE A 503 38.98 6.36 -9.07
C PHE A 503 38.47 5.76 -7.78
N LYS A 504 37.15 5.65 -7.67
CA LYS A 504 36.42 4.95 -6.63
C LYS A 504 35.67 3.79 -7.26
N PHE A 505 35.52 2.72 -6.54
CA PHE A 505 34.86 1.54 -7.07
C PHE A 505 34.32 0.65 -5.96
N SER A 506 33.33 -0.14 -6.29
CA SER A 506 32.80 -1.18 -5.43
C SER A 506 32.44 -2.39 -6.27
N PHE A 507 32.63 -3.56 -5.71
CA PHE A 507 32.14 -4.80 -6.25
C PHE A 507 31.76 -5.73 -5.10
N GLY A 508 30.77 -6.57 -5.37
CA GLY A 508 30.32 -7.53 -4.39
C GLY A 508 29.21 -8.41 -4.94
N GLY A 509 28.75 -9.28 -4.08
CA GLY A 509 27.65 -10.14 -4.41
C GLY A 509 27.00 -10.74 -3.17
N ARG A 510 25.80 -11.24 -3.35
CA ARG A 510 25.03 -11.93 -2.33
C ARG A 510 24.35 -13.15 -2.92
N GLY A 511 24.17 -14.16 -2.08
CA GLY A 511 23.48 -15.37 -2.48
C GLY A 511 22.57 -15.89 -1.39
N PHE A 512 21.46 -16.48 -1.79
CA PHE A 512 20.60 -17.24 -0.88
C PHE A 512 21.23 -18.59 -0.56
N ILE A 513 21.48 -18.83 0.72
CA ILE A 513 21.77 -20.18 1.25
C ILE A 513 20.45 -20.94 1.35
N SER A 514 19.38 -20.26 1.80
CA SER A 514 18.02 -20.75 1.83
C SER A 514 17.06 -19.59 1.57
N LYS A 515 15.96 -19.83 0.84
CA LYS A 515 14.88 -18.85 0.66
C LYS A 515 13.86 -18.93 1.80
N GLU A 516 13.64 -20.13 2.35
CA GLU A 516 12.69 -20.39 3.44
C GLU A 516 13.29 -21.41 4.43
N PRO A 517 13.60 -20.99 5.67
CA PRO A 517 13.67 -19.59 6.12
C PRO A 517 14.78 -18.80 5.40
N ARG A 518 14.55 -17.51 5.17
CA ARG A 518 15.45 -16.64 4.40
C ARG A 518 16.83 -16.56 5.05
N MET A 519 17.87 -16.98 4.32
CA MET A 519 19.26 -16.92 4.75
C MET A 519 20.14 -16.47 3.58
N ILE A 520 20.86 -15.37 3.77
CA ILE A 520 21.64 -14.72 2.71
C ILE A 520 23.07 -14.55 3.19
N LEU A 521 24.02 -14.94 2.35
CA LEU A 521 25.44 -14.64 2.52
C LEU A 521 25.84 -13.60 1.47
N GLY A 522 26.54 -12.54 1.90
CA GLY A 522 27.06 -11.51 1.02
C GLY A 522 28.53 -11.19 1.30
N ALA A 523 29.26 -10.78 0.25
CA ALA A 523 30.61 -10.29 0.37
C ALA A 523 30.82 -9.08 -0.55
N TYR A 524 31.43 -8.01 -0.03
CA TYR A 524 31.58 -6.73 -0.70
C TYR A 524 32.94 -6.13 -0.43
N PHE A 525 33.47 -5.45 -1.44
CA PHE A 525 34.57 -4.52 -1.33
C PHE A 525 34.14 -3.16 -1.86
N LYS A 526 34.56 -2.10 -1.17
CA LYS A 526 34.29 -0.72 -1.57
C LYS A 526 35.48 0.18 -1.24
N ARG A 527 35.87 1.02 -2.21
CA ARG A 527 36.71 2.20 -2.01
C ARG A 527 35.92 3.40 -2.50
N ASP A 528 35.39 4.19 -1.57
CA ASP A 528 34.53 5.32 -1.94
C ASP A 528 34.50 6.41 -0.85
N ILE A 529 34.03 7.59 -1.23
CA ILE A 529 33.87 8.71 -0.32
C ILE A 529 32.49 8.64 0.38
N GLU A 530 32.52 8.77 1.70
CA GLU A 530 31.35 8.77 2.56
C GLU A 530 31.35 9.95 3.52
N GLN A 531 30.18 10.32 4.00
CA GLN A 531 30.00 11.21 5.14
C GLN A 531 29.67 10.37 6.37
N LEU A 532 30.56 10.41 7.35
CA LEU A 532 30.30 9.75 8.65
C LEU A 532 29.12 10.42 9.38
N GLY A 533 28.39 9.66 10.19
CA GLY A 533 27.23 10.18 10.93
C GLY A 533 26.02 10.54 10.07
N GLN A 534 25.94 10.05 8.85
CA GLN A 534 24.77 10.24 8.00
C GLN A 534 23.65 9.27 8.39
N SER A 535 22.40 9.74 8.32
CA SER A 535 21.24 8.85 8.46
C SER A 535 21.21 7.80 7.36
N THR A 536 20.85 6.57 7.69
CA THR A 536 20.69 5.48 6.72
C THR A 536 19.62 5.74 5.66
N ASN A 537 18.67 6.64 5.97
CA ASN A 537 17.58 7.05 5.07
C ASN A 537 17.90 8.35 4.31
N ALA A 538 19.08 8.93 4.49
CA ALA A 538 19.47 10.13 3.78
C ALA A 538 19.55 9.85 2.27
N PHE A 539 19.23 10.85 1.45
CA PHE A 539 19.60 10.82 0.03
C PHE A 539 21.07 10.48 -0.05
N ARG A 540 21.39 9.43 -0.79
CA ARG A 540 22.79 9.04 -0.98
C ARG A 540 23.57 10.26 -1.45
N GLN A 541 24.75 10.50 -0.86
CA GLN A 541 25.55 11.69 -1.15
C GLN A 541 25.90 11.84 -2.62
N ASP A 542 25.99 10.74 -3.32
CA ASP A 542 26.42 10.62 -4.69
C ASP A 542 25.28 10.68 -5.72
N ASN A 543 24.12 11.28 -5.39
CA ASN A 543 23.04 11.44 -6.35
C ASN A 543 22.88 12.91 -6.81
N ILE A 544 22.31 13.07 -8.00
CA ILE A 544 22.09 14.38 -8.62
C ILE A 544 21.17 15.30 -7.79
N LEU A 545 20.15 14.74 -7.13
CA LEU A 545 19.22 15.51 -6.31
C LEU A 545 19.87 16.02 -5.04
N SER A 546 20.67 15.19 -4.36
CA SER A 546 21.39 15.61 -3.16
C SER A 546 22.39 16.72 -3.45
N SER A 547 23.00 16.72 -4.63
CA SER A 547 23.91 17.79 -5.07
C SER A 547 23.17 19.09 -5.36
N ALA A 548 21.98 19.01 -5.97
CA ALA A 548 21.19 20.18 -6.36
C ALA A 548 20.51 20.88 -5.17
N PHE A 549 20.12 20.13 -4.13
CA PHE A 549 19.36 20.66 -3.00
C PHE A 549 20.18 20.86 -1.72
N ARG A 550 21.51 21.06 -1.84
CA ARG A 550 22.35 21.38 -0.70
C ARG A 550 22.28 22.86 -0.31
N ARG A 551 22.35 23.08 1.00
CA ARG A 551 22.44 24.40 1.63
C ARG A 551 23.88 24.88 1.78
N THR A 552 24.80 23.95 2.10
CA THR A 552 26.20 24.18 2.34
C THR A 552 27.05 23.22 1.52
N PRO A 553 28.30 23.60 1.16
CA PRO A 553 29.21 22.72 0.45
C PRO A 553 29.52 21.45 1.25
N ASN A 554 29.42 20.26 0.62
CA ASN A 554 29.75 18.98 1.26
C ASN A 554 31.27 18.74 1.22
N ASN A 555 31.98 19.31 2.18
CA ASN A 555 33.42 19.22 2.31
C ASN A 555 33.90 18.42 3.54
N LYS A 556 32.98 17.83 4.31
CA LYS A 556 33.26 17.00 5.50
C LYS A 556 33.12 15.53 5.13
N LEU A 557 34.09 15.01 4.39
CA LEU A 557 33.99 13.69 3.78
C LEU A 557 35.16 12.79 4.23
N THR A 558 34.92 11.48 4.16
CA THR A 558 35.92 10.45 4.49
C THR A 558 36.02 9.49 3.31
N LEU A 559 37.24 9.23 2.82
CA LEU A 559 37.44 8.10 1.90
C LEU A 559 37.54 6.83 2.73
N VAL A 560 36.79 5.80 2.32
CA VAL A 560 36.65 4.54 3.05
C VAL A 560 37.04 3.38 2.15
N ASP A 561 38.05 2.61 2.58
CA ASP A 561 38.30 1.27 2.06
C ASP A 561 37.55 0.28 2.99
N GLU A 562 36.60 -0.49 2.46
CA GLU A 562 35.77 -1.39 3.23
C GLU A 562 35.74 -2.80 2.63
N TYR A 563 36.03 -3.79 3.43
CA TYR A 563 35.77 -5.20 3.15
C TYR A 563 34.70 -5.68 4.11
N ARG A 564 33.66 -6.27 3.57
CA ARG A 564 32.49 -6.69 4.33
C ARG A 564 32.04 -8.08 3.91
N VAL A 565 31.89 -8.97 4.90
CA VAL A 565 31.21 -10.26 4.73
C VAL A 565 30.05 -10.28 5.70
N GLN A 566 28.85 -10.59 5.22
CA GLN A 566 27.64 -10.55 6.03
C GLN A 566 26.80 -11.82 5.82
N LEU A 567 26.27 -12.33 6.92
CA LEU A 567 25.29 -13.42 6.96
C LEU A 567 24.01 -12.87 7.58
N GLU A 568 22.92 -12.94 6.86
CA GLU A 568 21.58 -12.58 7.35
C GLU A 568 20.74 -13.85 7.47
N ARG A 569 20.02 -14.00 8.56
CA ARG A 569 19.09 -15.12 8.77
C ARG A 569 17.80 -14.61 9.34
N GLU A 570 16.70 -14.98 8.72
CA GLU A 570 15.37 -14.88 9.29
C GLU A 570 15.08 -16.18 10.05
N TRP A 571 14.74 -16.06 11.31
CA TRP A 571 14.41 -17.20 12.16
C TRP A 571 12.94 -17.58 12.02
N PHE A 572 12.12 -16.56 11.93
CA PHE A 572 10.72 -16.62 11.58
C PHE A 572 10.30 -15.25 11.07
N MET A 573 9.15 -15.15 10.41
CA MET A 573 8.67 -13.90 9.82
C MET A 573 8.63 -12.78 10.86
N GLY A 574 9.37 -11.70 10.57
CA GLY A 574 9.49 -10.54 11.46
C GLY A 574 10.61 -10.66 12.52
N PHE A 575 11.33 -11.77 12.63
CA PHE A 575 12.52 -11.85 13.47
C PHE A 575 13.74 -12.28 12.66
N SER A 576 14.69 -11.40 12.51
CA SER A 576 15.93 -11.63 11.77
C SER A 576 17.16 -11.25 12.59
N SER A 577 18.27 -11.92 12.28
CA SER A 577 19.58 -11.59 12.82
C SER A 577 20.59 -11.48 11.67
N SER A 578 21.58 -10.64 11.85
CA SER A 578 22.69 -10.46 10.93
C SER A 578 24.02 -10.56 11.67
N LEU A 579 24.98 -11.24 11.07
CA LEU A 579 26.37 -11.25 11.50
C LEU A 579 27.21 -10.68 10.37
N MET A 580 27.98 -9.64 10.66
CA MET A 580 28.83 -8.97 9.67
C MET A 580 30.27 -8.89 10.19
N LEU A 581 31.20 -9.31 9.38
CA LEU A 581 32.64 -9.10 9.55
C LEU A 581 33.02 -7.90 8.69
N LEU A 582 33.57 -6.88 9.31
CA LEU A 582 33.84 -5.59 8.69
C LEU A 582 35.27 -5.17 8.95
N HIS A 583 35.99 -4.87 7.87
CA HIS A 583 37.31 -4.26 7.95
C HIS A 583 37.27 -2.94 7.19
N ARG A 584 37.61 -1.84 7.86
CA ARG A 584 37.57 -0.50 7.27
C ARG A 584 38.85 0.25 7.52
N THR A 585 39.27 1.03 6.51
CA THR A 585 40.31 2.06 6.67
C THR A 585 39.69 3.41 6.27
N LEU A 586 39.71 4.36 7.18
CA LEU A 586 39.15 5.69 7.05
C LEU A 586 40.23 6.70 6.78
N TYR A 587 40.10 7.53 5.72
CA TYR A 587 41.00 8.61 5.37
C TYR A 587 40.22 9.93 5.38
N ALA A 588 40.70 10.91 6.15
CA ALA A 588 40.12 12.25 6.18
C ALA A 588 40.18 12.92 4.80
N ARG A 589 39.12 13.61 4.41
CA ARG A 589 39.05 14.40 3.16
C ARG A 589 38.36 15.74 3.40
N GLY A 590 38.65 16.70 2.54
CA GLY A 590 38.05 18.02 2.62
C GLY A 590 38.52 18.81 3.83
N THR A 591 37.58 19.16 4.72
CA THR A 591 37.87 19.90 5.96
C THR A 591 38.03 19.01 7.19
N LEU A 592 37.93 17.70 7.03
CA LEU A 592 38.24 16.76 8.10
C LEU A 592 39.74 16.56 8.21
N ALA A 593 40.26 16.43 9.44
CA ALA A 593 41.63 16.10 9.76
C ALA A 593 41.67 15.17 10.97
N TYR A 594 42.48 14.13 10.93
CA TYR A 594 42.69 13.23 12.06
C TYR A 594 44.00 13.69 12.77
N VAL A 595 43.83 14.44 13.84
CA VAL A 595 44.96 14.95 14.61
C VAL A 595 44.99 14.24 15.96
N GLY A 596 45.81 13.23 16.06
CA GLY A 596 46.12 12.55 17.32
C GLY A 596 47.23 13.22 18.11
N PHE A 597 47.67 12.57 19.17
CA PHE A 597 48.74 13.06 20.01
C PHE A 597 49.86 12.02 20.09
N ASP A 598 51.11 12.46 20.06
CA ASP A 598 52.26 11.62 20.33
C ASP A 598 52.47 11.36 21.83
N ASP A 599 53.53 10.62 22.19
CA ASP A 599 53.85 10.30 23.61
C ASP A 599 54.11 11.54 24.47
N GLU A 600 54.52 12.66 23.86
CA GLU A 600 54.74 13.97 24.50
C GLU A 600 53.48 14.86 24.44
N ARG A 601 52.34 14.34 24.01
CA ARG A 601 51.07 15.05 23.80
C ARG A 601 51.15 16.19 22.77
N GLN A 602 52.13 16.12 21.82
CA GLN A 602 52.12 17.03 20.70
C GLN A 602 51.18 16.59 19.60
N PRO A 603 50.48 17.52 18.93
CA PRO A 603 49.55 17.19 17.84
C PRO A 603 50.28 16.51 16.68
N GLN A 604 49.85 15.35 16.26
CA GLN A 604 50.38 14.59 15.13
C GLN A 604 49.25 14.22 14.14
N LEU A 605 49.48 14.48 12.87
CA LEU A 605 48.54 14.12 11.84
C LEU A 605 48.52 12.60 11.63
N ILE A 606 47.35 11.99 11.74
CA ILE A 606 47.09 10.57 11.49
C ILE A 606 46.55 10.45 10.07
N ASN A 607 47.22 9.72 9.21
CA ASN A 607 46.83 9.56 7.81
C ASN A 607 45.55 8.71 7.63
N SER A 608 45.37 7.70 8.49
CA SER A 608 44.23 6.80 8.38
C SER A 608 43.93 6.11 9.71
N ILE A 609 42.67 5.66 9.87
CA ILE A 609 42.19 4.86 11.00
C ILE A 609 41.67 3.54 10.46
N THR A 610 42.27 2.45 10.90
CA THR A 610 41.85 1.11 10.49
C THR A 610 41.08 0.43 11.62
N THR A 611 39.95 -0.23 11.29
CA THR A 611 39.14 -1.02 12.20
C THR A 611 38.91 -2.42 11.64
N ALA A 612 38.89 -3.41 12.52
CA ALA A 612 38.44 -4.76 12.25
C ALA A 612 37.29 -5.06 13.22
N GLU A 613 36.11 -5.29 12.74
CA GLU A 613 34.88 -5.30 13.53
C GLU A 613 34.05 -6.55 13.27
N VAL A 614 33.38 -7.03 14.32
CA VAL A 614 32.27 -7.96 14.24
C VAL A 614 31.01 -7.20 14.63
N VAL A 615 30.04 -7.21 13.76
CA VAL A 615 28.74 -6.54 13.99
C VAL A 615 27.66 -7.61 14.03
N PHE A 616 26.95 -7.68 15.14
CA PHE A 616 25.78 -8.53 15.32
C PHE A 616 24.54 -7.64 15.42
N GLY A 617 23.58 -7.86 14.54
CA GLY A 617 22.32 -7.15 14.51
C GLY A 617 21.13 -8.07 14.72
N THR A 618 20.09 -7.60 15.42
CA THR A 618 18.80 -8.27 15.48
C THR A 618 17.69 -7.29 15.21
N ARG A 619 16.64 -7.75 14.56
CA ARG A 619 15.43 -6.97 14.31
C ARG A 619 14.20 -7.82 14.57
N PHE A 620 13.29 -7.28 15.38
CA PHE A 620 12.00 -7.90 15.70
C PHE A 620 10.87 -6.96 15.31
N ALA A 621 10.00 -7.41 14.43
CA ALA A 621 8.84 -6.69 13.92
C ALA A 621 7.63 -7.63 13.87
N PHE A 622 6.92 -7.70 14.99
CA PHE A 622 5.80 -8.64 15.15
C PHE A 622 4.69 -8.36 14.13
N LYS A 623 4.22 -9.41 13.44
CA LYS A 623 3.18 -9.37 12.40
C LYS A 623 3.44 -8.32 11.29
N GLU A 624 4.68 -8.15 10.92
CA GLU A 624 5.05 -7.31 9.78
C GLU A 624 4.66 -8.00 8.48
N LYS A 625 4.05 -7.24 7.57
CA LYS A 625 3.69 -7.72 6.24
C LYS A 625 4.78 -7.34 5.24
N TYR A 626 5.03 -8.24 4.29
CA TYR A 626 6.04 -8.03 3.25
C TYR A 626 5.48 -8.34 1.86
N VAL A 627 6.04 -7.68 0.87
CA VAL A 627 6.02 -8.12 -0.52
C VAL A 627 7.41 -8.59 -0.88
N SER A 628 7.53 -9.84 -1.31
CA SER A 628 8.82 -10.44 -1.67
C SER A 628 8.98 -10.43 -3.19
N GLY A 629 10.08 -9.82 -3.68
CA GLY A 629 10.59 -10.02 -5.02
C GLY A 629 11.66 -11.12 -5.02
N ASP A 630 12.35 -11.29 -6.15
CA ASP A 630 13.37 -12.32 -6.30
C ASP A 630 14.52 -12.16 -5.28
N PHE A 631 15.02 -10.94 -5.09
CA PHE A 631 16.11 -10.63 -4.15
C PHE A 631 15.72 -9.66 -3.05
N THR A 632 14.73 -8.81 -3.31
CA THR A 632 14.31 -7.74 -2.40
C THR A 632 13.04 -8.14 -1.69
N ARG A 633 12.88 -7.61 -0.48
CA ARG A 633 11.65 -7.72 0.29
C ARG A 633 11.27 -6.33 0.77
N VAL A 634 10.08 -5.88 0.41
CA VAL A 634 9.56 -4.57 0.80
C VAL A 634 8.58 -4.74 1.96
N SER A 635 8.87 -4.05 3.06
CA SER A 635 7.97 -4.05 4.22
C SER A 635 6.74 -3.19 3.93
N LEU A 636 5.56 -3.74 4.14
CA LEU A 636 4.29 -3.01 4.17
C LEU A 636 3.98 -2.46 5.58
N GLY A 637 4.90 -2.69 6.52
CA GLY A 637 4.81 -2.22 7.89
C GLY A 637 4.04 -3.15 8.84
N THR A 638 4.04 -2.76 10.09
CA THR A 638 3.28 -3.40 11.17
C THR A 638 2.64 -2.34 12.05
N ARG A 639 1.57 -2.70 12.75
CA ARG A 639 0.98 -1.85 13.80
C ARG A 639 1.70 -1.96 15.15
N PHE A 640 2.61 -2.92 15.29
CA PHE A 640 3.37 -3.15 16.52
C PHE A 640 4.70 -2.41 16.50
N PRO A 641 5.32 -2.19 17.66
CA PRO A 641 6.68 -1.64 17.69
C PRO A 641 7.67 -2.54 16.96
N VAL A 642 8.58 -1.92 16.22
CA VAL A 642 9.74 -2.58 15.62
C VAL A 642 10.95 -2.31 16.50
N LEU A 643 11.56 -3.35 17.02
CA LEU A 643 12.75 -3.31 17.86
C LEU A 643 13.96 -3.70 17.02
N SER A 644 15.05 -2.94 17.11
CA SER A 644 16.34 -3.29 16.51
C SER A 644 17.45 -3.08 17.53
N VAL A 645 18.36 -4.04 17.63
CA VAL A 645 19.55 -3.96 18.47
C VAL A 645 20.75 -4.30 17.64
N GLN A 646 21.82 -3.51 17.77
CA GLN A 646 23.10 -3.73 17.10
C GLN A 646 24.22 -3.72 18.14
N TYR A 647 25.02 -4.75 18.12
CA TYR A 647 26.26 -4.88 18.88
C TYR A 647 27.42 -4.90 17.91
N THR A 648 28.39 -4.00 18.12
CA THR A 648 29.61 -3.93 17.31
C THR A 648 30.80 -4.08 18.25
N HIS A 649 31.72 -4.99 17.93
CA HIS A 649 32.99 -5.12 18.64
C HIS A 649 34.15 -4.96 17.68
N GLY A 650 35.01 -3.98 17.96
CA GLY A 650 36.25 -3.72 17.22
C GLY A 650 37.42 -4.36 17.94
N PHE A 651 38.31 -4.99 17.21
CA PHE A 651 39.48 -5.71 17.72
C PHE A 651 40.76 -4.94 17.45
N LYS A 652 41.53 -4.63 18.51
CA LYS A 652 42.87 -4.10 18.37
C LYS A 652 43.87 -5.16 17.94
N GLY A 653 44.71 -4.84 16.97
CA GLY A 653 45.75 -5.73 16.43
C GLY A 653 45.28 -6.76 15.40
N LEU A 654 43.97 -7.06 15.31
CA LEU A 654 43.47 -7.93 14.27
C LEU A 654 43.39 -7.15 12.94
N LEU A 655 44.01 -7.70 11.88
CA LEU A 655 44.08 -7.04 10.56
C LEU A 655 44.44 -5.55 10.62
N ASN A 656 45.41 -5.18 11.48
CA ASN A 656 45.84 -3.80 11.77
C ASN A 656 44.76 -2.91 12.40
N GLY A 657 43.71 -3.49 13.02
CA GLY A 657 42.71 -2.72 13.77
C GLY A 657 43.38 -1.90 14.87
N ALA A 658 43.11 -0.60 14.92
CA ALA A 658 43.81 0.32 15.82
C ALA A 658 43.23 0.32 17.23
N TYR A 659 41.97 0.01 17.39
CA TYR A 659 41.20 0.21 18.62
C TYR A 659 40.44 -1.05 19.05
N ASP A 660 40.38 -1.23 20.41
CA ASP A 660 39.48 -2.24 21.03
C ASP A 660 38.30 -1.51 21.63
N TYR A 661 37.08 -1.89 21.21
CA TYR A 661 35.87 -1.22 21.64
C TYR A 661 34.62 -2.05 21.44
N THR A 662 33.58 -1.63 22.12
CA THR A 662 32.23 -2.16 21.91
C THR A 662 31.24 -1.02 21.75
N ASN A 663 30.39 -1.09 20.73
CA ASN A 663 29.29 -0.17 20.50
C ASN A 663 27.97 -0.94 20.54
N LEU A 664 27.09 -0.50 21.44
CA LEU A 664 25.73 -1.03 21.57
C LEU A 664 24.71 0.05 21.16
N LEU A 665 23.86 -0.26 20.20
CA LEU A 665 22.79 0.59 19.70
C LEU A 665 21.46 -0.14 19.79
N ALA A 666 20.44 0.51 20.35
CA ALA A 666 19.07 0.00 20.37
C ALA A 666 18.10 1.05 19.82
N ARG A 667 17.14 0.58 19.02
CA ARG A 667 16.11 1.42 18.40
C ARG A 667 14.75 0.78 18.52
N VAL A 668 13.75 1.61 18.84
CA VAL A 668 12.32 1.25 18.82
C VAL A 668 11.61 2.26 17.94
N GLN A 669 10.81 1.78 17.01
CA GLN A 669 9.99 2.64 16.14
C GLN A 669 8.60 2.07 15.97
N GLN A 670 7.58 2.95 15.88
CA GLN A 670 6.21 2.53 15.63
C GLN A 670 5.39 3.65 14.99
N ARG A 671 4.43 3.26 14.16
CA ARG A 671 3.33 4.11 13.70
C ARG A 671 2.07 3.75 14.48
N VAL A 672 1.48 4.72 15.18
CA VAL A 672 0.28 4.53 16.01
C VAL A 672 -0.87 5.31 15.40
N GLN A 673 -1.97 4.63 15.12
CA GLN A 673 -3.22 5.26 14.66
C GLN A 673 -4.00 5.79 15.86
N VAL A 674 -4.49 7.03 15.79
CA VAL A 674 -5.22 7.70 16.88
C VAL A 674 -6.64 8.05 16.42
N GLY A 675 -7.33 7.12 15.81
CA GLY A 675 -8.70 7.29 15.34
C GLY A 675 -8.85 8.49 14.41
N ALA A 676 -9.79 9.38 14.71
CA ALA A 676 -10.05 10.58 13.92
C ALA A 676 -8.98 11.69 14.06
N LEU A 677 -8.05 11.55 14.99
CA LEU A 677 -6.94 12.49 15.19
C LEU A 677 -5.73 12.18 14.26
N GLY A 678 -5.87 11.21 13.35
CA GLY A 678 -4.82 10.81 12.43
C GLY A 678 -3.87 9.78 13.04
N PHE A 679 -2.57 9.96 12.86
CA PHE A 679 -1.56 9.04 13.38
C PHE A 679 -0.29 9.78 13.82
N PHE A 680 0.49 9.14 14.68
CA PHE A 680 1.83 9.59 14.95
C PHE A 680 2.84 8.48 14.71
N ARG A 681 4.05 8.89 14.38
CA ARG A 681 5.24 8.03 14.34
C ARG A 681 6.20 8.46 15.42
N TYR A 682 6.78 7.50 16.11
CA TYR A 682 7.88 7.77 17.00
C TYR A 682 9.05 6.85 16.73
N THR A 683 10.25 7.38 16.98
CA THR A 683 11.50 6.62 16.97
C THR A 683 12.29 6.99 18.21
N LEU A 684 12.63 6.00 19.02
CA LEU A 684 13.52 6.14 20.17
C LEU A 684 14.81 5.39 19.86
N THR A 685 15.95 6.02 20.03
CA THR A 685 17.26 5.41 19.79
C THR A 685 18.16 5.70 20.98
N THR A 686 18.88 4.70 21.43
CA THR A 686 19.92 4.85 22.47
C THR A 686 21.16 4.10 22.08
N GLY A 687 22.31 4.62 22.46
CA GLY A 687 23.57 3.96 22.18
C GLY A 687 24.65 4.29 23.20
N LYS A 688 25.60 3.36 23.32
CA LYS A 688 26.78 3.53 24.19
C LYS A 688 27.98 2.84 23.57
N VAL A 689 29.09 3.58 23.57
CA VAL A 689 30.43 3.14 23.19
C VAL A 689 31.24 2.86 24.45
N PHE A 690 31.86 1.71 24.48
CA PHE A 690 32.82 1.31 25.54
C PHE A 690 34.20 1.24 24.89
N GLY A 691 35.22 1.74 25.53
CA GLY A 691 36.56 1.85 25.04
C GLY A 691 37.01 3.31 25.00
N THR A 692 38.22 3.57 24.48
CA THR A 692 38.74 4.91 24.21
C THR A 692 38.91 5.06 22.70
N LEU A 693 38.21 6.02 22.11
CA LEU A 693 38.07 6.13 20.66
C LEU A 693 38.23 7.54 20.15
N PRO A 694 38.85 7.70 18.98
CA PRO A 694 38.89 8.97 18.27
C PRO A 694 37.50 9.34 17.68
N TYR A 695 37.26 10.62 17.44
CA TYR A 695 35.95 11.12 17.02
C TYR A 695 35.33 10.41 15.79
N PRO A 696 36.10 9.91 14.79
CA PRO A 696 35.50 9.24 13.64
C PRO A 696 34.82 7.88 13.97
N LEU A 697 35.17 7.28 15.12
CA LEU A 697 34.62 6.03 15.62
C LEU A 697 33.56 6.22 16.72
N LEU A 698 33.34 7.45 17.17
CA LEU A 698 32.28 7.82 18.11
C LEU A 698 30.92 7.96 17.41
N ILE A 699 29.89 8.17 18.21
CA ILE A 699 28.54 8.41 17.69
C ILE A 699 28.43 9.85 17.22
N ILE A 700 28.43 10.05 15.91
CA ILE A 700 28.22 11.33 15.27
C ILE A 700 26.72 11.47 15.02
N HIS A 701 26.08 12.48 15.62
CA HIS A 701 24.64 12.70 15.44
C HIS A 701 24.33 13.24 14.04
N ALA A 702 23.32 12.65 13.39
CA ALA A 702 22.98 12.97 12.00
C ALA A 702 22.39 14.38 11.89
N GLY A 703 23.15 15.34 11.42
CA GLY A 703 22.69 16.67 11.02
C GLY A 703 22.10 16.70 9.62
N ASN A 704 21.59 17.87 9.22
CA ASN A 704 21.02 18.08 7.88
C ASN A 704 21.42 19.45 7.30
N GLU A 705 22.30 19.44 6.35
CA GLU A 705 22.73 20.64 5.60
C GLU A 705 22.09 20.72 4.19
N THR A 706 20.98 20.04 3.95
CA THR A 706 20.20 20.09 2.71
C THR A 706 18.91 20.87 2.91
N PHE A 707 18.21 21.22 1.84
CA PHE A 707 16.84 21.74 1.92
C PHE A 707 15.79 20.63 2.05
N TYR A 708 16.17 19.39 1.87
CA TYR A 708 15.31 18.23 1.96
C TYR A 708 15.15 17.77 3.41
N ASN A 709 13.93 17.42 3.83
CA ASN A 709 13.69 16.82 5.14
C ASN A 709 14.14 15.36 5.09
N THR A 710 15.20 15.03 5.82
CA THR A 710 15.76 13.68 5.86
C THR A 710 15.30 12.97 7.13
N GLU A 711 14.66 11.84 6.96
CA GLU A 711 14.21 10.99 8.06
C GLU A 711 15.44 10.49 8.86
N GLY A 712 15.36 10.48 10.19
CA GLY A 712 16.48 10.08 11.07
C GLY A 712 17.61 11.10 11.18
N SER A 713 17.43 12.36 10.73
CA SER A 713 18.37 13.44 10.96
C SER A 713 17.72 14.64 11.66
N PHE A 714 18.53 15.44 12.33
CA PHE A 714 18.11 16.71 12.92
C PHE A 714 18.21 17.82 11.87
N ASN A 715 17.11 18.45 11.55
CA ASN A 715 16.98 19.38 10.43
C ASN A 715 17.65 20.74 10.63
N THR A 716 17.96 21.12 11.88
CA THR A 716 18.66 22.37 12.22
C THR A 716 20.07 22.15 12.78
N MET A 717 20.48 20.90 12.92
CA MET A 717 21.84 20.50 13.30
C MET A 717 22.73 20.47 12.07
N ASN A 718 23.97 20.96 12.17
CA ASN A 718 24.96 20.86 11.10
C ASN A 718 25.65 19.48 11.11
N PHE A 719 26.29 19.11 10.01
CA PHE A 719 27.09 17.89 9.94
C PHE A 719 28.26 17.95 10.89
N PHE A 720 28.48 16.88 11.66
CA PHE A 720 29.53 16.76 12.68
C PHE A 720 29.39 17.79 13.84
N GLU A 721 28.23 18.39 14.03
CA GLU A 721 28.08 19.38 15.10
C GLU A 721 28.14 18.75 16.49
N PHE A 722 27.49 17.58 16.65
CA PHE A 722 27.48 16.89 17.94
C PHE A 722 27.97 15.45 17.83
N ILE A 723 28.83 15.09 18.81
CA ILE A 723 29.33 13.73 18.99
C ILE A 723 29.10 13.26 20.42
N SER A 724 28.98 11.95 20.59
CA SER A 724 28.75 11.35 21.92
C SER A 724 29.36 9.95 21.98
N ASP A 725 29.68 9.49 23.17
CA ASP A 725 29.97 8.09 23.46
C ASP A 725 28.76 7.37 24.08
N ARG A 726 27.77 8.10 24.56
CA ARG A 726 26.47 7.60 25.00
C ARG A 726 25.38 8.63 24.71
N PHE A 727 24.23 8.17 24.30
CA PHE A 727 23.09 9.04 23.99
C PHE A 727 21.75 8.35 24.11
N VAL A 728 20.72 9.18 24.20
CA VAL A 728 19.33 8.83 23.95
C VAL A 728 18.72 9.90 23.04
N SER A 729 17.98 9.47 22.02
CA SER A 729 17.27 10.37 21.10
C SER A 729 15.84 9.92 20.93
N GLY A 730 14.96 10.90 20.69
CA GLY A 730 13.56 10.69 20.39
C GLY A 730 13.14 11.59 19.24
N GLU A 731 12.38 11.00 18.31
CA GLU A 731 11.71 11.67 17.20
C GLU A 731 10.22 11.38 17.28
N LEU A 732 9.39 12.39 17.11
CA LEU A 732 7.93 12.29 17.08
C LEU A 732 7.40 13.16 15.95
N ASP A 733 6.61 12.58 15.04
CA ASP A 733 5.84 13.28 14.04
C ASP A 733 4.35 12.89 14.16
N HIS A 734 3.47 13.88 14.31
CA HIS A 734 2.02 13.69 14.36
C HIS A 734 1.37 14.28 13.11
N HIS A 735 0.66 13.45 12.36
CA HIS A 735 -0.10 13.78 11.17
C HIS A 735 -1.58 13.84 11.52
N PHE A 736 -2.20 15.01 11.41
CA PHE A 736 -3.60 15.24 11.78
C PHE A 736 -4.60 14.90 10.65
N ASP A 737 -4.12 14.52 9.47
CA ASP A 737 -4.94 14.15 8.31
C ASP A 737 -5.96 15.21 7.88
N GLY A 738 -5.67 16.48 8.15
CA GLY A 738 -6.52 17.62 7.81
C GLY A 738 -7.56 17.97 8.88
N LEU A 739 -7.40 17.48 10.11
CA LEU A 739 -8.35 17.70 11.21
C LEU A 739 -8.74 19.17 11.41
N PHE A 740 -7.78 20.09 11.33
CA PHE A 740 -8.01 21.53 11.47
C PHE A 740 -8.18 22.19 10.10
N PHE A 741 -7.34 21.87 9.12
CA PHE A 741 -7.35 22.52 7.81
C PHE A 741 -8.61 22.23 7.00
N ASN A 742 -9.23 21.07 7.17
CA ASN A 742 -10.50 20.74 6.52
C ASN A 742 -11.66 21.64 7.00
N ARG A 743 -11.52 22.32 8.17
CA ARG A 743 -12.51 23.28 8.69
C ARG A 743 -12.38 24.66 8.05
N VAL A 744 -11.22 25.00 7.50
CA VAL A 744 -10.95 26.28 6.83
C VAL A 744 -11.21 26.14 5.33
N PRO A 745 -12.15 26.87 4.72
CA PRO A 745 -12.57 26.69 3.33
C PRO A 745 -11.42 26.74 2.32
N PHE A 746 -10.44 27.61 2.53
CA PHE A 746 -9.25 27.74 1.68
C PHE A 746 -8.40 26.47 1.68
N PHE A 747 -7.98 26.01 2.86
CA PHE A 747 -7.13 24.81 2.99
C PHE A 747 -7.87 23.53 2.60
N ARG A 748 -9.16 23.45 2.91
CA ARG A 748 -10.05 22.37 2.48
C ARG A 748 -10.07 22.19 0.97
N LYS A 749 -10.18 23.30 0.21
CA LYS A 749 -10.17 23.27 -1.26
C LYS A 749 -8.83 22.76 -1.81
N LEU A 750 -7.73 23.08 -1.15
CA LEU A 750 -6.39 22.65 -1.52
C LEU A 750 -6.06 21.24 -1.00
N LYS A 751 -6.90 20.66 -0.12
CA LYS A 751 -6.68 19.38 0.56
C LYS A 751 -5.37 19.33 1.36
N TRP A 752 -4.90 20.49 1.83
CA TRP A 752 -3.70 20.55 2.66
C TRP A 752 -3.96 19.91 4.02
N ARG A 753 -2.91 19.34 4.60
CA ARG A 753 -2.94 18.65 5.88
C ARG A 753 -1.84 19.19 6.78
N GLU A 754 -2.13 19.26 8.04
CA GLU A 754 -1.19 19.72 9.06
C GLU A 754 -0.40 18.55 9.65
N VAL A 755 0.86 18.84 9.96
CA VAL A 755 1.76 17.94 10.67
C VAL A 755 2.58 18.73 11.66
N VAL A 756 2.85 18.14 12.82
CA VAL A 756 3.76 18.69 13.82
C VAL A 756 4.78 17.64 14.21
N GLY A 757 5.98 18.09 14.56
CA GLY A 757 7.05 17.19 14.96
C GLY A 757 7.92 17.77 16.06
N ALA A 758 8.59 16.88 16.77
CA ALA A 758 9.63 17.22 17.74
C ALA A 758 10.73 16.18 17.67
N LYS A 759 11.98 16.65 17.75
CA LYS A 759 13.16 15.79 17.85
C LYS A 759 14.05 16.29 18.97
N ALA A 760 14.58 15.35 19.72
CA ALA A 760 15.53 15.65 20.78
C ALA A 760 16.62 14.60 20.86
N VAL A 761 17.83 15.01 21.23
CA VAL A 761 18.93 14.11 21.57
C VAL A 761 19.68 14.67 22.78
N TRP A 762 19.96 13.78 23.70
CA TRP A 762 20.78 14.05 24.85
C TRP A 762 21.89 13.00 24.93
N GLY A 763 23.11 13.44 25.27
CA GLY A 763 24.27 12.57 25.31
C GLY A 763 25.39 13.17 26.09
N SER A 764 26.50 12.45 26.15
CA SER A 764 27.74 12.94 26.77
C SER A 764 28.94 12.39 26.04
N LEU A 765 30.07 12.97 26.28
CA LEU A 765 31.36 12.57 25.78
C LEU A 765 32.35 12.54 26.94
N ASP A 766 32.86 11.37 27.29
CA ASP A 766 33.83 11.18 28.36
C ASP A 766 35.18 11.82 27.94
N ASP A 767 35.92 12.39 28.91
CA ASP A 767 37.19 13.03 28.65
C ASP A 767 38.24 12.14 28.00
N LYS A 768 38.22 10.83 28.27
CA LYS A 768 39.11 9.86 27.61
C LYS A 768 38.93 9.85 26.08
N ASN A 769 37.71 9.95 25.62
CA ASN A 769 37.36 9.98 24.20
C ASN A 769 37.61 11.38 23.61
N ARG A 770 37.35 12.42 24.40
CA ARG A 770 37.64 13.82 23.98
C ARG A 770 39.14 14.07 23.77
N ASN A 771 39.97 13.44 24.59
CA ASN A 771 41.43 13.62 24.56
C ASN A 771 42.17 12.61 23.71
N GLU A 772 41.47 11.64 23.08
CA GLU A 772 42.10 10.65 22.19
C GLU A 772 42.50 11.26 20.85
N MET A 773 41.76 12.24 20.39
CA MET A 773 41.98 12.93 19.14
C MET A 773 41.43 14.35 19.26
N GLU A 774 42.13 15.32 18.66
CA GLU A 774 41.71 16.71 18.65
C GLU A 774 40.35 16.84 17.95
N LEU A 775 39.37 17.44 18.63
CA LEU A 775 38.07 17.74 18.05
C LEU A 775 38.18 18.94 17.13
N LEU A 776 37.55 18.86 15.99
CA LEU A 776 37.52 19.96 15.04
C LEU A 776 36.70 21.15 15.61
N PRO A 777 36.97 22.39 15.22
CA PRO A 777 36.36 23.60 15.82
C PRO A 777 34.84 23.69 15.73
N PHE A 778 34.22 22.86 14.91
CA PHE A 778 32.77 22.79 14.70
C PHE A 778 32.12 21.56 15.36
N MET A 779 32.91 20.80 16.16
CA MET A 779 32.40 19.62 16.89
C MET A 779 32.25 19.97 18.37
N TYR A 780 31.07 19.59 18.89
CA TYR A 780 30.69 19.84 20.27
C TYR A 780 30.14 18.55 20.88
N ASP A 781 30.02 18.55 22.21
CA ASP A 781 29.27 17.52 22.93
C ASP A 781 27.89 18.03 23.39
N LEU A 782 27.11 17.15 24.00
CA LEU A 782 25.78 17.44 24.51
C LEU A 782 25.76 17.59 26.05
N SER A 783 26.89 17.94 26.68
CA SER A 783 27.00 18.10 28.13
C SER A 783 26.19 19.28 28.68
N GLY A 784 25.94 20.30 27.86
CA GLY A 784 25.14 21.47 28.22
C GLY A 784 23.63 21.21 28.30
N GLY A 785 23.17 20.00 27.96
CA GLY A 785 21.75 19.61 27.96
C GLY A 785 21.31 18.98 26.63
N PRO A 786 20.02 18.68 26.47
CA PRO A 786 19.52 18.08 25.24
C PRO A 786 19.48 19.10 24.08
N PHE A 787 19.90 18.67 22.89
CA PHE A 787 19.54 19.35 21.65
C PHE A 787 18.07 19.07 21.34
N VAL A 788 17.33 20.13 21.02
CA VAL A 788 15.90 20.05 20.75
C VAL A 788 15.53 20.88 19.53
N GLU A 789 14.73 20.32 18.66
CA GLU A 789 14.05 21.02 17.57
C GLU A 789 12.59 20.65 17.50
N VAL A 790 11.74 21.60 17.11
CA VAL A 790 10.31 21.40 16.89
C VAL A 790 9.95 21.84 15.48
N SER A 791 8.93 21.21 14.93
CA SER A 791 8.49 21.53 13.57
C SER A 791 6.98 21.64 13.49
N ALA A 792 6.55 22.51 12.57
CA ALA A 792 5.18 22.56 12.10
C ALA A 792 5.22 22.60 10.57
N GLY A 793 4.41 21.76 9.94
CA GLY A 793 4.44 21.58 8.52
C GLY A 793 3.08 21.48 7.88
N ILE A 794 3.09 21.66 6.58
CA ILE A 794 1.95 21.46 5.70
C ILE A 794 2.33 20.36 4.74
N GLU A 795 1.55 19.32 4.72
CA GLU A 795 1.68 18.23 3.75
C GLU A 795 0.55 18.27 2.73
N ASN A 796 0.72 17.48 1.68
CA ASN A 796 -0.22 17.40 0.57
C ASN A 796 -0.26 18.62 -0.36
N ILE A 797 0.78 19.43 -0.38
CA ILE A 797 0.94 20.50 -1.35
C ILE A 797 1.16 19.85 -2.73
N PHE A 798 0.32 20.21 -3.70
CA PHE A 798 0.27 19.56 -5.03
C PHE A 798 0.15 18.01 -4.98
N LYS A 799 -0.39 17.44 -3.88
CA LYS A 799 -0.60 16.01 -3.63
C LYS A 799 0.66 15.19 -3.27
N PHE A 800 1.84 15.77 -3.27
CA PHE A 800 3.08 15.02 -3.04
C PHE A 800 4.19 15.80 -2.33
N ILE A 801 4.00 17.09 -2.01
CA ILE A 801 5.01 17.89 -1.32
C ILE A 801 4.58 18.13 0.12
N ARG A 802 5.51 17.95 1.05
CA ARG A 802 5.45 18.42 2.42
C ARG A 802 6.48 19.53 2.61
N VAL A 803 6.12 20.60 3.32
CA VAL A 803 7.02 21.67 3.73
C VAL A 803 6.92 21.85 5.23
N ASP A 804 8.06 21.79 5.91
CA ASP A 804 8.19 21.96 7.34
C ASP A 804 8.96 23.23 7.68
N ALA A 805 8.45 24.02 8.60
CA ALA A 805 9.18 25.04 9.32
C ALA A 805 9.72 24.42 10.61
N VAL A 806 11.02 24.28 10.71
CA VAL A 806 11.70 23.67 11.85
C VAL A 806 12.40 24.75 12.65
N ARG A 807 12.18 24.77 13.96
CA ARG A 807 12.80 25.70 14.90
C ARG A 807 13.75 24.96 15.84
N ARG A 808 14.97 25.44 15.93
CA ARG A 808 15.96 25.03 16.91
C ARG A 808 15.66 25.71 18.24
N ILE A 809 15.68 24.94 19.32
CA ILE A 809 15.32 25.40 20.67
C ILE A 809 16.55 25.54 21.58
N ALA A 810 17.59 24.72 21.37
CA ALA A 810 18.78 24.66 22.20
C ALA A 810 20.06 24.92 21.40
N TYR A 811 21.16 25.28 22.08
CA TYR A 811 22.48 25.56 21.49
C TYR A 811 22.41 26.65 20.41
N LEU A 812 21.75 27.77 20.71
CA LEU A 812 21.45 28.83 19.74
C LEU A 812 22.69 29.70 19.40
N ASP A 813 23.72 29.63 20.19
CA ASP A 813 24.95 30.40 20.13
C ASP A 813 26.11 29.73 19.36
N HIS A 814 25.90 28.48 18.93
CA HIS A 814 26.90 27.78 18.13
C HIS A 814 27.13 28.46 16.77
N PRO A 815 28.39 28.45 16.25
CA PRO A 815 28.70 29.05 14.96
C PRO A 815 27.92 28.45 13.81
N ASN A 816 27.48 29.29 12.86
CA ASN A 816 26.75 28.87 11.66
C ASN A 816 25.40 28.18 11.95
N THR A 817 24.83 28.31 13.15
CA THR A 817 23.53 27.80 13.48
C THR A 817 22.42 28.61 12.83
N LYS A 818 21.33 27.95 12.49
CA LYS A 818 20.11 28.60 12.03
C LYS A 818 18.99 28.32 13.01
N LEU A 819 18.35 29.39 13.51
CA LEU A 819 17.20 29.27 14.41
C LEU A 819 16.00 28.65 13.72
N TRP A 820 15.82 28.93 12.42
CA TRP A 820 14.76 28.40 11.59
C TRP A 820 15.34 27.73 10.35
N ALA A 821 14.75 26.60 10.00
CA ALA A 821 15.03 25.91 8.74
C ALA A 821 13.71 25.51 8.07
N PHE A 822 13.60 25.83 6.78
CA PHE A 822 12.53 25.31 5.95
C PHE A 822 13.01 24.06 5.24
N ARG A 823 12.22 22.98 5.35
CA ARG A 823 12.54 21.69 4.73
C ARG A 823 11.39 21.24 3.88
N PHE A 824 11.69 20.68 2.73
CA PHE A 824 10.67 20.02 1.90
C PHE A 824 10.93 18.52 1.84
N MET A 825 9.87 17.77 1.62
CA MET A 825 9.91 16.32 1.40
C MET A 825 8.92 15.97 0.31
N MET A 826 9.29 15.04 -0.56
CA MET A 826 8.35 14.42 -1.48
C MET A 826 7.75 13.18 -0.80
N ASN A 827 6.44 13.19 -0.63
CA ASN A 827 5.72 12.09 -0.01
C ASN A 827 4.39 11.91 -0.75
N VAL A 828 4.26 10.82 -1.48
CA VAL A 828 3.01 10.46 -2.16
C VAL A 828 2.12 9.71 -1.17
N THR A 829 1.00 10.33 -0.80
CA THR A 829 -0.01 9.74 0.10
C THR A 829 -1.39 9.84 -0.54
N PHE A 830 -2.21 8.82 -0.32
CA PHE A 830 -3.62 8.84 -0.69
C PHE A 830 -4.46 9.80 0.14
#